data_6470eb5f5b95f7bf5fa0ad7e86f2a2e3
#
_entry.id   6470eb5f5b95f7bf5fa0ad7e86f2a2e3
#
_cell.length_a   1.000
_cell.length_b   1.000
_cell.length_c   1.000
_cell.angle_alpha   90.00
_cell.angle_beta   90.00
_cell.angle_gamma   90.00
#
_symmetry.space_group_name_H-M   'P 1'
#
loop_
_entity.id
_entity.type
_entity.pdbx_description
1 polymer ?
#
loop_
_entity_poly.entity_id
_entity_poly.type
_entity_poly.pdbx_seq_one_letter_code
_entity_poly.pdbx_strand_id
1 'polypeptide(L)'
;MSKLHLNITGMTCVNCANAITRATKKIKGVKSASISLSDNSGIFELENKSVEQKIIEKIKALGFGVAHDFNELLMAQAKEQKVLAIKLAISAISSGLIMLFHFGLIPASHDFIALSSLILCSLCLLCGTSFYTHALRSLKEKNFDMNTLVSLGVFSAFFYSLFAYFAGSHELYFDSPAMIISFVLLGKFLESKARAKTSLRLKSLMDLKPKIAHLLLADGTEKQIKASELKIGDIISIKPGEHTPSDAIITYGGAEFDESAINGESLPRYKSVGENIFGGSTNINGTILAKIAKNPKESLLEGIISSLQQSASKKLNIARLADKISNIFVPSVIVVSLLTLIIWSFFDINRAVICAISVLVISCPCALGLATPIAIVCALSKGSKSGILIKNPAIIELIKGAKIVAFDKTGTLTKGSLSVSATSLNDDDLKLAGFLSKASSHPISKAISKYASTSKGAKGIKELAGLGIEYEENGVLMLLGSIKLLQNHGVVLNESQKEQILAQNAALALLAVGGEYRGFIALSDEIKEGAKELISKLKAKGLKCVMLSGDNEKNAGQISRELRLDECYAGLLPQQKVELLRDFGGSVVFVGDGINDALAMKEAMIGVAISNSSDISKDASDIIIIKDDIKALSELFSLGQKALKIIKQNLFWAFCYNALCIPLSAGVFGGAGVFLTPAIAAFAMSSSSVIVVLNSLRLLR
;
A
#
# COMPACT_ATOMS: atom_id res chain seq x y z
N MET A 1 -16.47 -1.51 -19.78
CA MET A 1 -16.87 -1.89 -18.41
C MET A 1 -16.61 -0.72 -17.51
N SER A 2 -17.61 -0.23 -16.76
CA SER A 2 -17.41 0.88 -15.82
C SER A 2 -17.16 0.34 -14.42
N LYS A 3 -16.15 0.87 -13.74
CA LYS A 3 -15.93 0.63 -12.30
C LYS A 3 -16.56 1.76 -11.51
N LEU A 4 -17.41 1.42 -10.56
CA LEU A 4 -18.03 2.34 -9.62
C LEU A 4 -17.35 2.21 -8.26
N HIS A 5 -16.87 3.32 -7.74
CA HIS A 5 -16.31 3.46 -6.40
C HIS A 5 -17.31 4.19 -5.50
N LEU A 6 -17.68 3.60 -4.36
CA LEU A 6 -18.56 4.23 -3.36
C LEU A 6 -17.91 4.18 -1.98
N ASN A 7 -18.01 5.29 -1.25
CA ASN A 7 -17.69 5.32 0.17
C ASN A 7 -18.94 4.94 0.98
N ILE A 8 -18.82 3.89 1.81
CA ILE A 8 -19.96 3.31 2.53
C ILE A 8 -19.79 3.60 4.02
N THR A 9 -20.80 4.23 4.62
CA THR A 9 -20.79 4.56 6.06
C THR A 9 -21.64 3.61 6.87
N GLY A 10 -21.36 3.47 8.18
CA GLY A 10 -22.12 2.62 9.09
C GLY A 10 -21.70 1.15 9.11
N MET A 11 -20.64 0.75 8.40
CA MET A 11 -20.11 -0.60 8.49
C MET A 11 -19.29 -0.78 9.78
N THR A 12 -19.68 -1.73 10.62
CA THR A 12 -19.04 -1.98 11.92
C THR A 12 -18.30 -3.31 12.01
N CYS A 13 -18.49 -4.22 11.05
CA CYS A 13 -17.86 -5.54 11.05
C CYS A 13 -17.71 -6.10 9.64
N VAL A 14 -16.88 -7.13 9.50
CA VAL A 14 -16.66 -7.83 8.22
C VAL A 14 -17.95 -8.42 7.64
N ASN A 15 -18.85 -8.86 8.51
CA ASN A 15 -20.13 -9.38 8.07
C ASN A 15 -21.05 -8.32 7.45
N CYS A 16 -20.95 -7.05 7.87
CA CYS A 16 -21.60 -5.93 7.21
C CYS A 16 -21.15 -5.81 5.75
N ALA A 17 -19.83 -5.84 5.51
CA ALA A 17 -19.24 -5.81 4.17
C ALA A 17 -19.68 -7.03 3.34
N ASN A 18 -19.72 -8.21 3.94
CA ASN A 18 -20.19 -9.43 3.28
C ASN A 18 -21.69 -9.38 2.93
N ALA A 19 -22.54 -8.82 3.80
CA ALA A 19 -23.97 -8.63 3.55
C ALA A 19 -24.21 -7.70 2.36
N ILE A 20 -23.52 -6.55 2.33
CA ILE A 20 -23.59 -5.62 1.19
C ILE A 20 -23.11 -6.31 -0.09
N THR A 21 -21.97 -7.04 -0.04
CA THR A 21 -21.43 -7.76 -1.19
C THR A 21 -22.45 -8.78 -1.76
N ARG A 22 -23.08 -9.56 -0.89
CA ARG A 22 -24.08 -10.56 -1.32
C ARG A 22 -25.33 -9.91 -1.91
N ALA A 23 -25.82 -8.85 -1.26
CA ALA A 23 -27.05 -8.17 -1.69
C ALA A 23 -26.85 -7.43 -3.01
N THR A 24 -25.71 -6.80 -3.23
CA THR A 24 -25.41 -6.05 -4.44
C THR A 24 -25.06 -6.96 -5.62
N LYS A 25 -24.42 -8.12 -5.40
CA LYS A 25 -24.20 -9.14 -6.44
C LYS A 25 -25.48 -9.74 -7.03
N LYS A 26 -26.60 -9.69 -6.30
CA LYS A 26 -27.90 -10.15 -6.80
C LYS A 26 -28.58 -9.15 -7.75
N ILE A 27 -28.04 -7.93 -7.89
CA ILE A 27 -28.59 -6.91 -8.78
C ILE A 27 -28.17 -7.23 -10.22
N LYS A 28 -29.12 -7.36 -11.14
CA LYS A 28 -28.85 -7.54 -12.58
C LYS A 28 -27.97 -6.41 -13.10
N GLY A 29 -26.85 -6.73 -13.76
CA GLY A 29 -25.89 -5.78 -14.29
C GLY A 29 -24.67 -5.50 -13.37
N VAL A 30 -24.58 -6.13 -12.20
CA VAL A 30 -23.38 -6.14 -11.34
C VAL A 30 -22.61 -7.43 -11.59
N LYS A 31 -21.40 -7.33 -12.19
CA LYS A 31 -20.52 -8.49 -12.43
C LYS A 31 -19.73 -8.88 -11.19
N SER A 32 -19.17 -7.90 -10.54
CA SER A 32 -18.43 -8.11 -9.30
C SER A 32 -18.71 -6.99 -8.29
N ALA A 33 -18.65 -7.34 -7.01
CA ALA A 33 -18.72 -6.40 -5.90
C ALA A 33 -17.69 -6.79 -4.87
N SER A 34 -16.84 -5.85 -4.48
CA SER A 34 -15.82 -6.00 -3.44
C SER A 34 -15.97 -4.86 -2.44
N ILE A 35 -16.34 -5.19 -1.20
CA ILE A 35 -16.56 -4.22 -0.14
C ILE A 35 -15.47 -4.37 0.90
N SER A 36 -14.90 -3.25 1.31
CA SER A 36 -13.87 -3.17 2.32
C SER A 36 -14.37 -2.45 3.57
N LEU A 37 -14.21 -3.12 4.71
CA LEU A 37 -14.49 -2.53 6.01
C LEU A 37 -13.39 -1.56 6.46
N SER A 38 -12.13 -1.80 6.05
CA SER A 38 -10.97 -1.07 6.57
C SER A 38 -10.93 0.40 6.14
N ASP A 39 -11.40 0.68 4.94
CA ASP A 39 -11.45 2.01 4.33
C ASP A 39 -12.89 2.49 4.05
N ASN A 40 -13.88 1.71 4.48
CA ASN A 40 -15.29 2.00 4.27
C ASN A 40 -15.65 2.24 2.79
N SER A 41 -15.08 1.45 1.89
CA SER A 41 -15.29 1.57 0.44
C SER A 41 -15.92 0.33 -0.19
N GLY A 42 -16.53 0.51 -1.35
CA GLY A 42 -17.02 -0.54 -2.21
C GLY A 42 -16.63 -0.30 -3.67
N ILE A 43 -16.13 -1.35 -4.32
CA ILE A 43 -15.83 -1.36 -5.75
C ILE A 43 -16.80 -2.30 -6.43
N PHE A 44 -17.49 -1.78 -7.44
CA PHE A 44 -18.47 -2.52 -8.21
C PHE A 44 -18.09 -2.49 -9.69
N GLU A 45 -18.04 -3.64 -10.33
CA GLU A 45 -17.88 -3.74 -11.79
C GLU A 45 -19.27 -3.86 -12.44
N LEU A 46 -19.58 -2.87 -13.26
CA LEU A 46 -20.92 -2.70 -13.84
C LEU A 46 -20.89 -2.96 -15.34
N GLU A 47 -21.96 -3.57 -15.84
CA GLU A 47 -22.22 -3.67 -17.28
C GLU A 47 -22.68 -2.32 -17.84
N ASN A 48 -23.48 -1.57 -17.06
CA ASN A 48 -24.04 -0.29 -17.48
C ASN A 48 -24.12 0.68 -16.30
N LYS A 49 -23.90 1.99 -16.53
CA LYS A 49 -23.96 3.05 -15.50
C LYS A 49 -25.33 3.20 -14.85
N SER A 50 -26.41 2.81 -15.52
CA SER A 50 -27.78 2.89 -14.98
C SER A 50 -28.03 2.03 -13.73
N VAL A 51 -27.10 1.11 -13.40
CA VAL A 51 -27.19 0.23 -12.23
C VAL A 51 -26.72 0.92 -10.93
N GLU A 52 -26.00 2.03 -11.04
CA GLU A 52 -25.44 2.77 -9.90
C GLU A 52 -26.49 3.15 -8.86
N GLN A 53 -27.60 3.76 -9.30
CA GLN A 53 -28.68 4.18 -8.41
C GLN A 53 -29.28 3.00 -7.63
N LYS A 54 -29.47 1.85 -8.29
CA LYS A 54 -29.99 0.62 -7.67
C LYS A 54 -29.06 0.05 -6.60
N ILE A 55 -27.74 0.20 -6.80
CA ILE A 55 -26.74 -0.21 -5.80
C ILE A 55 -26.82 0.70 -4.57
N ILE A 56 -26.88 2.02 -4.77
CA ILE A 56 -27.00 3.00 -3.69
C ILE A 56 -28.28 2.76 -2.87
N GLU A 57 -29.42 2.57 -3.53
CA GLU A 57 -30.71 2.27 -2.88
C GLU A 57 -30.63 0.96 -2.09
N LYS A 58 -30.01 -0.08 -2.66
CA LYS A 58 -29.85 -1.36 -1.96
C LYS A 58 -28.99 -1.25 -0.73
N ILE A 59 -27.88 -0.48 -0.79
CA ILE A 59 -27.01 -0.19 0.36
C ILE A 59 -27.79 0.56 1.44
N LYS A 60 -28.56 1.59 1.07
CA LYS A 60 -29.42 2.35 1.99
C LYS A 60 -30.50 1.47 2.61
N ALA A 61 -31.16 0.59 1.83
CA ALA A 61 -32.16 -0.36 2.33
C ALA A 61 -31.60 -1.36 3.35
N LEU A 62 -30.30 -1.68 3.27
CA LEU A 62 -29.60 -2.49 4.28
C LEU A 62 -29.24 -1.69 5.54
N GLY A 63 -29.53 -0.36 5.56
CA GLY A 63 -29.27 0.53 6.70
C GLY A 63 -27.88 1.10 6.75
N PHE A 64 -27.16 1.08 5.62
CA PHE A 64 -25.84 1.71 5.46
C PHE A 64 -26.00 3.03 4.71
N GLY A 65 -25.07 3.98 4.97
CA GLY A 65 -25.01 5.24 4.23
C GLY A 65 -24.02 5.14 3.07
N VAL A 66 -24.14 6.07 2.11
CA VAL A 66 -23.16 6.27 1.04
C VAL A 66 -22.72 7.72 1.08
N ALA A 67 -21.41 7.95 1.20
CA ALA A 67 -20.81 9.27 1.18
C ALA A 67 -20.35 9.59 -0.26
N HIS A 68 -20.61 10.81 -0.72
CA HIS A 68 -20.25 11.24 -2.08
C HIS A 68 -18.77 11.56 -2.22
N ASP A 69 -18.14 12.03 -1.15
CA ASP A 69 -16.71 12.31 -1.13
C ASP A 69 -16.03 11.77 0.15
N PHE A 70 -14.70 11.83 0.16
CA PHE A 70 -13.91 11.34 1.28
C PHE A 70 -14.03 12.22 2.53
N ASN A 71 -14.28 13.53 2.38
CA ASN A 71 -14.48 14.43 3.52
C ASN A 71 -15.81 14.13 4.22
N GLU A 72 -16.87 13.86 3.46
CA GLU A 72 -18.15 13.43 4.01
C GLU A 72 -18.00 12.11 4.80
N LEU A 73 -17.21 11.16 4.27
CA LEU A 73 -16.86 9.92 4.98
C LEU A 73 -16.16 10.20 6.31
N LEU A 74 -15.18 11.09 6.33
CA LEU A 74 -14.45 11.46 7.56
C LEU A 74 -15.36 12.17 8.58
N MET A 75 -16.24 13.05 8.10
CA MET A 75 -17.23 13.71 8.97
C MET A 75 -18.19 12.68 9.58
N ALA A 76 -18.66 11.70 8.78
CA ALA A 76 -19.51 10.62 9.26
C ALA A 76 -18.79 9.75 10.30
N GLN A 77 -17.51 9.40 10.07
CA GLN A 77 -16.69 8.66 11.03
C GLN A 77 -16.49 9.45 12.34
N ALA A 78 -16.19 10.76 12.25
CA ALA A 78 -16.02 11.60 13.43
C ALA A 78 -17.32 11.73 14.23
N LYS A 79 -18.48 11.84 13.56
CA LYS A 79 -19.81 11.86 14.21
C LYS A 79 -20.09 10.52 14.89
N GLU A 80 -19.85 9.40 14.22
CA GLU A 80 -20.00 8.04 14.78
C GLU A 80 -19.14 7.89 16.05
N GLN A 81 -17.87 8.33 15.98
CA GLN A 81 -16.94 8.26 17.10
C GLN A 81 -17.39 9.08 18.30
N LYS A 82 -17.93 10.30 18.08
CA LYS A 82 -18.53 11.12 19.15
C LYS A 82 -19.73 10.44 19.79
N VAL A 83 -20.63 9.86 18.98
CA VAL A 83 -21.80 9.13 19.49
C VAL A 83 -21.37 7.90 20.29
N LEU A 84 -20.38 7.14 19.82
CA LEU A 84 -19.82 6.01 20.57
C LEU A 84 -19.19 6.45 21.90
N ALA A 85 -18.48 7.59 21.93
CA ALA A 85 -17.89 8.12 23.16
C ALA A 85 -18.95 8.49 24.19
N ILE A 86 -20.05 9.14 23.76
CA ILE A 86 -21.18 9.50 24.66
C ILE A 86 -21.87 8.24 25.20
N LYS A 87 -22.17 7.27 24.32
CA LYS A 87 -22.77 5.99 24.74
C LYS A 87 -21.89 5.22 25.71
N LEU A 88 -20.57 5.21 25.45
CA LEU A 88 -19.58 4.59 26.33
C LEU A 88 -19.55 5.29 27.71
N ALA A 89 -19.54 6.63 27.75
CA ALA A 89 -19.53 7.38 29.01
C ALA A 89 -20.78 7.08 29.85
N ILE A 90 -21.96 7.12 29.21
CA ILE A 90 -23.22 6.80 29.89
C ILE A 90 -23.22 5.37 30.43
N SER A 91 -22.84 4.39 29.59
CA SER A 91 -22.84 2.98 29.99
C SER A 91 -21.77 2.69 31.07
N ALA A 92 -20.58 3.29 30.97
CA ALA A 92 -19.52 3.13 31.96
C ALA A 92 -19.88 3.69 33.32
N ILE A 93 -20.51 4.90 33.37
CA ILE A 93 -21.02 5.50 34.62
C ILE A 93 -22.12 4.61 35.20
N SER A 94 -23.09 4.19 34.39
CA SER A 94 -24.20 3.36 34.85
C SER A 94 -23.74 2.00 35.38
N SER A 95 -22.85 1.32 34.63
CA SER A 95 -22.31 0.02 35.09
C SER A 95 -21.41 0.17 36.32
N GLY A 96 -20.66 1.27 36.43
CA GLY A 96 -19.86 1.59 37.60
C GLY A 96 -20.71 1.79 38.86
N LEU A 97 -21.82 2.51 38.74
CA LEU A 97 -22.77 2.70 39.83
C LEU A 97 -23.43 1.39 40.27
N ILE A 98 -23.84 0.53 39.31
CA ILE A 98 -24.36 -0.81 39.65
C ILE A 98 -23.32 -1.63 40.42
N MET A 99 -22.05 -1.53 40.01
CA MET A 99 -20.97 -2.26 40.67
C MET A 99 -20.69 -1.76 42.10
N LEU A 100 -20.78 -0.44 42.33
CA LEU A 100 -20.68 0.16 43.66
C LEU A 100 -21.80 -0.31 44.58
N PHE A 101 -23.02 -0.47 44.08
CA PHE A 101 -24.14 -1.07 44.81
C PHE A 101 -23.88 -2.56 45.10
N HIS A 102 -23.41 -3.32 44.10
CA HIS A 102 -23.15 -4.75 44.23
C HIS A 102 -22.09 -5.05 45.30
N PHE A 103 -21.02 -4.24 45.38
CA PHE A 103 -19.97 -4.41 46.40
C PHE A 103 -20.33 -3.79 47.77
N GLY A 104 -21.53 -3.25 47.93
CA GLY A 104 -21.97 -2.66 49.22
C GLY A 104 -21.22 -1.37 49.59
N LEU A 105 -20.54 -0.73 48.64
CA LEU A 105 -19.82 0.54 48.89
C LEU A 105 -20.75 1.73 49.07
N ILE A 106 -21.99 1.62 48.60
CA ILE A 106 -23.06 2.57 48.81
C ILE A 106 -24.15 1.87 49.63
N PRO A 107 -24.28 2.18 50.93
CA PRO A 107 -25.29 1.55 51.77
C PRO A 107 -26.69 2.04 51.38
N ALA A 108 -27.55 1.11 50.96
CA ALA A 108 -28.95 1.40 50.61
C ALA A 108 -29.80 0.13 50.87
N SER A 109 -31.14 0.32 50.93
CA SER A 109 -32.04 -0.83 51.06
C SER A 109 -31.97 -1.73 49.81
N HIS A 110 -32.20 -3.03 49.99
CA HIS A 110 -32.16 -4.01 48.91
C HIS A 110 -33.09 -3.62 47.75
N ASP A 111 -34.32 -3.16 48.06
CA ASP A 111 -35.29 -2.77 47.04
C ASP A 111 -34.84 -1.54 46.25
N PHE A 112 -34.17 -0.59 46.90
CA PHE A 112 -33.60 0.58 46.24
C PHE A 112 -32.45 0.19 45.32
N ILE A 113 -31.57 -0.71 45.78
CA ILE A 113 -30.45 -1.24 44.96
C ILE A 113 -30.98 -2.00 43.73
N ALA A 114 -31.98 -2.84 43.92
CA ALA A 114 -32.59 -3.63 42.87
C ALA A 114 -33.24 -2.76 41.79
N LEU A 115 -34.09 -1.78 42.20
CA LEU A 115 -34.78 -0.86 41.32
C LEU A 115 -33.77 0.07 40.59
N SER A 116 -32.79 0.60 41.31
CA SER A 116 -31.75 1.45 40.74
C SER A 116 -30.90 0.69 39.70
N SER A 117 -30.52 -0.55 40.02
CA SER A 117 -29.76 -1.41 39.11
C SER A 117 -30.56 -1.76 37.87
N LEU A 118 -31.85 -2.01 37.97
CA LEU A 118 -32.75 -2.26 36.84
C LEU A 118 -32.81 -1.02 35.91
N ILE A 119 -32.98 0.20 36.48
CA ILE A 119 -33.05 1.44 35.70
C ILE A 119 -31.73 1.72 35.01
N LEU A 120 -30.60 1.64 35.73
CA LEU A 120 -29.26 1.86 35.18
C LEU A 120 -28.89 0.81 34.11
N CYS A 121 -29.25 -0.44 34.33
CA CYS A 121 -29.05 -1.52 33.34
C CYS A 121 -29.90 -1.24 32.08
N SER A 122 -31.16 -0.84 32.23
CA SER A 122 -32.02 -0.47 31.10
C SER A 122 -31.44 0.70 30.31
N LEU A 123 -30.84 1.69 30.98
CA LEU A 123 -30.10 2.78 30.32
C LEU A 123 -28.88 2.27 29.52
N CYS A 124 -28.14 1.31 30.07
CA CYS A 124 -27.06 0.64 29.33
C CYS A 124 -27.59 -0.10 28.08
N LEU A 125 -28.72 -0.83 28.20
CA LEU A 125 -29.37 -1.49 27.08
C LEU A 125 -29.73 -0.52 25.96
N LEU A 126 -30.24 0.68 26.28
CA LEU A 126 -30.52 1.74 25.29
C LEU A 126 -29.25 2.20 24.57
N CYS A 127 -28.10 2.27 25.26
CA CYS A 127 -26.82 2.56 24.61
C CYS A 127 -26.42 1.47 23.60
N GLY A 128 -26.84 0.22 23.83
CA GLY A 128 -26.57 -0.96 22.98
C GLY A 128 -27.50 -1.14 21.77
N THR A 129 -28.48 -0.25 21.52
CA THR A 129 -29.51 -0.41 20.46
C THR A 129 -28.95 -0.71 19.07
N SER A 130 -27.76 -0.20 18.73
CA SER A 130 -27.11 -0.48 17.45
C SER A 130 -26.76 -1.96 17.29
N PHE A 131 -26.37 -2.65 18.36
CA PHE A 131 -26.04 -4.07 18.30
C PHE A 131 -27.29 -4.91 18.01
N TYR A 132 -28.39 -4.61 18.65
CA TYR A 132 -29.66 -5.35 18.48
C TYR A 132 -30.26 -5.18 17.10
N THR A 133 -30.24 -3.93 16.58
CA THR A 133 -30.75 -3.65 15.23
C THR A 133 -29.91 -4.35 14.16
N HIS A 134 -28.59 -4.40 14.32
CA HIS A 134 -27.70 -5.15 13.42
C HIS A 134 -27.90 -6.67 13.56
N ALA A 135 -28.05 -7.20 14.77
CA ALA A 135 -28.33 -8.62 15.02
C ALA A 135 -29.62 -9.08 14.33
N LEU A 136 -30.70 -8.31 14.48
CA LEU A 136 -32.00 -8.63 13.85
C LEU A 136 -31.91 -8.61 12.31
N ARG A 137 -31.17 -7.67 11.72
CA ARG A 137 -30.93 -7.63 10.27
C ARG A 137 -30.11 -8.83 9.79
N SER A 138 -29.05 -9.16 10.52
CA SER A 138 -28.19 -10.33 10.21
C SER A 138 -28.97 -11.64 10.29
N LEU A 139 -29.83 -11.79 11.28
CA LEU A 139 -30.70 -12.97 11.44
C LEU A 139 -31.69 -13.12 10.27
N LYS A 140 -32.32 -12.02 9.79
CA LYS A 140 -33.20 -12.04 8.60
C LYS A 140 -32.47 -12.57 7.34
N GLU A 141 -31.16 -12.33 7.26
CA GLU A 141 -30.34 -12.82 6.14
C GLU A 141 -29.70 -14.20 6.43
N LYS A 142 -30.12 -14.90 7.50
CA LYS A 142 -29.55 -16.18 7.97
C LYS A 142 -28.03 -16.11 8.19
N ASN A 143 -27.54 -14.97 8.64
CA ASN A 143 -26.13 -14.72 8.93
C ASN A 143 -25.97 -14.46 10.43
N PHE A 144 -25.21 -15.32 11.10
CA PHE A 144 -24.89 -15.15 12.52
C PHE A 144 -23.61 -14.35 12.65
N ASP A 145 -23.66 -13.25 13.37
CA ASP A 145 -22.52 -12.38 13.56
C ASP A 145 -22.25 -12.10 15.05
N MET A 146 -21.22 -11.32 15.31
CA MET A 146 -20.85 -10.86 16.64
C MET A 146 -22.02 -10.16 17.35
N ASN A 147 -22.80 -9.32 16.63
CA ASN A 147 -23.90 -8.59 17.21
C ASN A 147 -25.00 -9.56 17.70
N THR A 148 -25.16 -10.70 17.01
CA THR A 148 -26.08 -11.79 17.42
C THR A 148 -25.65 -12.39 18.77
N LEU A 149 -24.35 -12.73 18.92
CA LEU A 149 -23.83 -13.30 20.17
C LEU A 149 -23.95 -12.34 21.35
N VAL A 150 -23.55 -11.08 21.13
CA VAL A 150 -23.63 -10.04 22.17
C VAL A 150 -25.08 -9.78 22.56
N SER A 151 -25.99 -9.64 21.56
CA SER A 151 -27.41 -9.40 21.85
C SER A 151 -28.03 -10.58 22.61
N LEU A 152 -27.74 -11.81 22.18
CA LEU A 152 -28.24 -13.01 22.87
C LEU A 152 -27.74 -13.08 24.33
N GLY A 153 -26.42 -12.84 24.54
CA GLY A 153 -25.83 -12.83 25.88
C GLY A 153 -26.41 -11.75 26.77
N VAL A 154 -26.54 -10.52 26.26
CA VAL A 154 -27.09 -9.37 27.01
C VAL A 154 -28.55 -9.58 27.38
N PHE A 155 -29.40 -9.98 26.42
CA PHE A 155 -30.80 -10.22 26.69
C PHE A 155 -31.02 -11.40 27.60
N SER A 156 -30.27 -12.50 27.44
CA SER A 156 -30.34 -13.64 28.37
C SER A 156 -29.98 -13.24 29.79
N ALA A 157 -28.92 -12.45 29.98
CA ALA A 157 -28.55 -11.95 31.29
C ALA A 157 -29.58 -10.99 31.89
N PHE A 158 -30.13 -10.10 31.09
CA PHE A 158 -31.15 -9.14 31.53
C PHE A 158 -32.46 -9.82 31.93
N PHE A 159 -32.99 -10.68 31.09
CA PHE A 159 -34.25 -11.40 31.39
C PHE A 159 -34.10 -12.35 32.55
N TYR A 160 -32.93 -12.99 32.70
CA TYR A 160 -32.64 -13.82 33.84
C TYR A 160 -32.66 -12.97 35.16
N SER A 161 -31.99 -11.82 35.18
CA SER A 161 -31.96 -10.92 36.30
C SER A 161 -33.36 -10.32 36.61
N LEU A 162 -34.15 -10.04 35.58
CA LEU A 162 -35.50 -9.57 35.70
C LEU A 162 -36.42 -10.64 36.33
N PHE A 163 -36.28 -11.90 35.88
CA PHE A 163 -37.00 -13.05 36.46
C PHE A 163 -36.59 -13.23 37.94
N ALA A 164 -35.30 -13.20 38.28
CA ALA A 164 -34.81 -13.30 39.64
C ALA A 164 -35.38 -12.18 40.55
N TYR A 165 -35.46 -10.94 40.02
CA TYR A 165 -36.07 -9.81 40.74
C TYR A 165 -37.54 -10.07 41.09
N PHE A 166 -38.36 -10.52 40.11
CA PHE A 166 -39.78 -10.80 40.36
C PHE A 166 -40.00 -12.05 41.20
N ALA A 167 -39.06 -12.99 41.21
CA ALA A 167 -39.08 -14.17 42.05
C ALA A 167 -38.63 -13.91 43.50
N GLY A 168 -38.29 -12.65 43.85
CA GLY A 168 -37.83 -12.26 45.18
C GLY A 168 -36.44 -12.77 45.53
N SER A 169 -35.60 -13.09 44.56
CA SER A 169 -34.24 -13.56 44.79
C SER A 169 -33.37 -12.37 45.27
N HIS A 170 -32.52 -12.63 46.24
CA HIS A 170 -31.50 -11.67 46.70
C HIS A 170 -30.29 -11.58 45.74
N GLU A 171 -30.09 -12.54 44.86
CA GLU A 171 -29.02 -12.55 43.91
C GLU A 171 -29.49 -11.96 42.57
N LEU A 172 -29.14 -10.71 42.32
CA LEU A 172 -29.46 -9.97 41.09
C LEU A 172 -28.19 -9.78 40.23
N TYR A 173 -28.27 -10.04 38.93
CA TYR A 173 -27.14 -10.03 38.00
C TYR A 173 -27.27 -8.88 36.98
N PHE A 174 -27.89 -7.72 37.33
CA PHE A 174 -27.99 -6.58 36.41
C PHE A 174 -26.65 -5.93 36.06
N ASP A 175 -25.61 -6.18 36.87
CA ASP A 175 -24.22 -5.81 36.58
C ASP A 175 -23.70 -6.46 35.29
N SER A 176 -24.01 -7.73 35.05
CA SER A 176 -23.50 -8.49 33.93
C SER A 176 -23.90 -7.91 32.57
N PRO A 177 -25.21 -7.68 32.22
CA PRO A 177 -25.58 -7.07 30.94
C PRO A 177 -25.07 -5.64 30.79
N ALA A 178 -25.02 -4.84 31.89
CA ALA A 178 -24.50 -3.48 31.86
C ALA A 178 -22.99 -3.45 31.54
N MET A 179 -22.21 -4.34 32.19
CA MET A 179 -20.77 -4.46 31.95
C MET A 179 -20.47 -5.00 30.54
N ILE A 180 -21.23 -5.99 30.06
CA ILE A 180 -21.06 -6.51 28.70
C ILE A 180 -21.20 -5.35 27.69
N ILE A 181 -22.25 -4.55 27.78
CA ILE A 181 -22.45 -3.41 26.87
C ILE A 181 -21.32 -2.40 27.00
N SER A 182 -20.91 -2.05 28.22
CA SER A 182 -19.85 -1.07 28.47
C SER A 182 -18.52 -1.52 27.86
N PHE A 183 -18.11 -2.79 28.06
CA PHE A 183 -16.88 -3.31 27.50
C PHE A 183 -16.96 -3.51 25.97
N VAL A 184 -18.11 -3.90 25.43
CA VAL A 184 -18.30 -3.97 23.97
C VAL A 184 -18.22 -2.60 23.33
N LEU A 185 -18.85 -1.58 23.93
CA LEU A 185 -18.74 -0.18 23.48
C LEU A 185 -17.32 0.36 23.60
N LEU A 186 -16.59 0.02 24.67
CA LEU A 186 -15.17 0.36 24.81
C LEU A 186 -14.33 -0.25 23.69
N GLY A 187 -14.51 -1.55 23.42
CA GLY A 187 -13.85 -2.23 22.32
C GLY A 187 -14.13 -1.57 20.97
N LYS A 188 -15.40 -1.24 20.70
CA LYS A 188 -15.81 -0.54 19.47
C LYS A 188 -15.27 0.88 19.36
N PHE A 189 -15.22 1.62 20.46
CA PHE A 189 -14.64 2.97 20.49
C PHE A 189 -13.13 2.94 20.17
N LEU A 190 -12.38 2.02 20.80
CA LEU A 190 -10.95 1.86 20.54
C LEU A 190 -10.67 1.40 19.11
N GLU A 191 -11.48 0.49 18.59
CA GLU A 191 -11.45 0.05 17.19
C GLU A 191 -11.69 1.23 16.22
N SER A 192 -12.75 2.02 16.46
CA SER A 192 -13.08 3.20 15.65
C SER A 192 -11.95 4.24 15.67
N LYS A 193 -11.36 4.50 16.85
CA LYS A 193 -10.22 5.41 17.00
C LYS A 193 -8.99 4.94 16.24
N ALA A 194 -8.70 3.63 16.23
CA ALA A 194 -7.59 3.06 15.49
C ALA A 194 -7.80 3.19 13.98
N ARG A 195 -9.00 2.91 13.48
CA ARG A 195 -9.36 3.09 12.06
C ARG A 195 -9.29 4.55 11.63
N ALA A 196 -9.81 5.48 12.41
CA ALA A 196 -9.75 6.91 12.11
C ALA A 196 -8.31 7.41 11.93
N LYS A 197 -7.36 6.94 12.75
CA LYS A 197 -5.94 7.29 12.61
C LYS A 197 -5.36 6.85 11.25
N THR A 198 -5.86 5.77 10.69
CA THR A 198 -5.45 5.27 9.37
C THR A 198 -6.05 6.13 8.24
N SER A 199 -7.33 6.48 8.35
CA SER A 199 -8.01 7.36 7.39
C SER A 199 -7.42 8.78 7.35
N LEU A 200 -6.97 9.31 8.49
CA LEU A 200 -6.31 10.63 8.57
C LEU A 200 -4.99 10.68 7.76
N ARG A 201 -4.25 9.57 7.66
CA ARG A 201 -3.04 9.52 6.81
C ARG A 201 -3.37 9.57 5.33
N LEU A 202 -4.44 8.89 4.91
CA LEU A 202 -4.91 9.01 3.53
C LEU A 202 -5.37 10.44 3.24
N LYS A 203 -6.04 11.09 4.20
CA LYS A 203 -6.43 12.50 4.09
C LYS A 203 -5.22 13.40 3.89
N SER A 204 -4.14 13.24 4.66
CA SER A 204 -2.94 14.08 4.52
C SER A 204 -2.32 14.00 3.11
N LEU A 205 -2.38 12.84 2.44
CA LEU A 205 -1.97 12.72 1.04
C LEU A 205 -2.95 13.40 0.07
N MET A 206 -4.25 13.30 0.35
CA MET A 206 -5.27 13.97 -0.48
C MET A 206 -5.23 15.49 -0.32
N ASP A 207 -4.87 16.00 0.83
CA ASP A 207 -4.75 17.44 1.10
C ASP A 207 -3.55 18.08 0.36
N LEU A 208 -2.55 17.27 -0.09
CA LEU A 208 -1.47 17.74 -0.98
C LEU A 208 -1.95 18.05 -2.40
N LYS A 209 -3.15 17.65 -2.76
CA LYS A 209 -3.73 17.88 -4.07
C LYS A 209 -4.41 19.25 -4.09
N PRO A 210 -3.87 20.26 -4.79
CA PRO A 210 -4.49 21.57 -4.85
C PRO A 210 -5.82 21.48 -5.60
N LYS A 211 -6.79 22.27 -5.17
CA LYS A 211 -8.10 22.37 -5.83
C LYS A 211 -8.07 23.31 -7.03
N ILE A 212 -7.16 24.28 -7.02
CA ILE A 212 -7.01 25.36 -7.99
C ILE A 212 -5.62 25.29 -8.59
N ALA A 213 -5.49 25.63 -9.86
CA ALA A 213 -4.23 25.79 -10.58
C ALA A 213 -4.20 27.13 -11.30
N HIS A 214 -3.01 27.71 -11.46
CA HIS A 214 -2.77 28.95 -12.18
C HIS A 214 -2.32 28.63 -13.61
N LEU A 215 -3.27 28.61 -14.55
CA LEU A 215 -3.01 28.39 -15.98
C LEU A 215 -2.47 29.65 -16.61
N LEU A 216 -1.34 29.54 -17.32
CA LEU A 216 -0.80 30.62 -18.14
C LEU A 216 -1.41 30.55 -19.54
N LEU A 217 -2.11 31.60 -19.95
CA LEU A 217 -2.69 31.71 -21.28
C LEU A 217 -1.65 32.19 -22.32
N ALA A 218 -1.95 32.03 -23.61
CA ALA A 218 -1.05 32.39 -24.69
C ALA A 218 -0.72 33.92 -24.75
N ASP A 219 -1.55 34.73 -24.14
CA ASP A 219 -1.35 36.18 -23.98
C ASP A 219 -0.47 36.56 -22.78
N GLY A 220 0.04 35.59 -22.03
CA GLY A 220 0.86 35.77 -20.82
C GLY A 220 0.06 36.06 -19.55
N THR A 221 -1.27 36.06 -19.60
CA THR A 221 -2.11 36.26 -18.41
C THR A 221 -2.31 34.97 -17.62
N GLU A 222 -2.34 35.08 -16.29
CA GLU A 222 -2.66 33.93 -15.40
C GLU A 222 -4.17 33.85 -15.19
N LYS A 223 -4.73 32.65 -15.38
CA LYS A 223 -6.13 32.34 -15.10
C LYS A 223 -6.22 31.25 -14.06
N GLN A 224 -6.97 31.48 -13.00
CA GLN A 224 -7.30 30.42 -12.03
C GLN A 224 -8.35 29.46 -12.60
N ILE A 225 -8.03 28.17 -12.62
CA ILE A 225 -8.94 27.09 -13.02
C ILE A 225 -8.94 26.00 -11.96
N LYS A 226 -9.92 25.09 -12.01
CA LYS A 226 -9.89 23.90 -11.17
C LYS A 226 -8.75 23.00 -11.65
N ALA A 227 -7.94 22.50 -10.70
CA ALA A 227 -6.83 21.60 -11.03
C ALA A 227 -7.29 20.36 -11.82
N SER A 228 -8.54 19.92 -11.63
CA SER A 228 -9.12 18.78 -12.37
C SER A 228 -9.41 19.05 -13.85
N GLU A 229 -9.37 20.31 -14.28
CA GLU A 229 -9.64 20.76 -15.68
C GLU A 229 -8.35 20.87 -16.50
N LEU A 230 -7.17 20.76 -15.86
CA LEU A 230 -5.87 20.76 -16.52
C LEU A 230 -5.75 19.65 -17.55
N LYS A 231 -5.11 19.96 -18.67
CA LYS A 231 -4.81 19.05 -19.78
C LYS A 231 -3.31 18.88 -19.96
N ILE A 232 -2.91 17.78 -20.54
CA ILE A 232 -1.51 17.55 -20.93
C ILE A 232 -1.10 18.66 -21.91
N GLY A 233 0.04 19.30 -21.64
CA GLY A 233 0.57 20.39 -22.44
C GLY A 233 0.27 21.78 -21.91
N ASP A 234 -0.68 21.95 -20.99
CA ASP A 234 -0.97 23.23 -20.36
C ASP A 234 0.26 23.74 -19.59
N ILE A 235 0.51 25.04 -19.65
CA ILE A 235 1.57 25.72 -18.90
C ILE A 235 0.95 26.30 -17.64
N ILE A 236 1.50 25.97 -16.49
CA ILE A 236 1.04 26.48 -15.19
C ILE A 236 2.12 27.27 -14.49
N SER A 237 1.71 28.26 -13.69
CA SER A 237 2.56 28.98 -12.74
C SER A 237 2.42 28.33 -11.35
N ILE A 238 3.56 28.06 -10.68
CA ILE A 238 3.59 27.51 -9.33
C ILE A 238 4.41 28.47 -8.45
N LYS A 239 3.74 29.07 -7.47
CA LYS A 239 4.32 30.06 -6.57
C LYS A 239 4.88 29.41 -5.30
N PRO A 240 5.77 30.10 -4.54
CA PRO A 240 6.24 29.61 -3.25
C PRO A 240 5.08 29.26 -2.30
N GLY A 241 5.17 28.08 -1.65
CA GLY A 241 4.15 27.55 -0.76
C GLY A 241 3.02 26.79 -1.46
N GLU A 242 2.95 26.78 -2.79
CA GLU A 242 1.92 26.05 -3.52
C GLU A 242 2.31 24.59 -3.78
N HIS A 243 1.29 23.73 -3.83
CA HIS A 243 1.45 22.34 -4.24
C HIS A 243 1.31 22.21 -5.75
N THR A 244 2.13 21.36 -6.35
CA THR A 244 2.06 21.02 -7.77
C THR A 244 0.75 20.26 -8.06
N PRO A 245 -0.09 20.69 -9.02
CA PRO A 245 -1.42 20.10 -9.25
C PRO A 245 -1.38 18.74 -9.96
N SER A 246 -0.36 18.47 -10.76
CA SER A 246 -0.12 17.21 -11.47
C SER A 246 1.35 17.07 -11.80
N ASP A 247 1.76 15.90 -12.31
CA ASP A 247 3.13 15.70 -12.78
C ASP A 247 3.41 16.66 -13.95
N ALA A 248 4.52 17.41 -13.87
CA ALA A 248 4.85 18.46 -14.83
C ALA A 248 6.38 18.55 -15.05
N ILE A 249 6.78 19.26 -16.11
CA ILE A 249 8.19 19.53 -16.46
C ILE A 249 8.41 21.04 -16.37
N ILE A 250 9.45 21.45 -15.65
CA ILE A 250 9.80 22.88 -15.53
C ILE A 250 10.22 23.43 -16.90
N THR A 251 9.59 24.52 -17.33
CA THR A 251 9.91 25.20 -18.60
C THR A 251 10.61 26.53 -18.39
N TYR A 252 10.43 27.16 -17.23
CA TYR A 252 11.09 28.39 -16.87
C TYR A 252 11.32 28.49 -15.35
N GLY A 253 12.47 29.03 -14.96
CA GLY A 253 12.84 29.23 -13.55
C GLY A 253 13.47 27.99 -12.93
N GLY A 254 13.63 28.06 -11.62
CA GLY A 254 14.09 26.95 -10.78
C GLY A 254 13.71 27.21 -9.33
N ALA A 255 13.44 26.17 -8.58
CA ALA A 255 13.01 26.25 -7.19
C ALA A 255 13.37 24.98 -6.40
N GLU A 256 13.36 25.08 -5.09
CA GLU A 256 13.43 23.93 -4.19
C GLU A 256 12.05 23.34 -3.98
N PHE A 257 11.93 22.02 -4.11
CA PHE A 257 10.70 21.28 -3.92
C PHE A 257 10.84 20.31 -2.73
N ASP A 258 9.87 20.37 -1.82
CA ASP A 258 9.64 19.35 -0.82
C ASP A 258 8.79 18.22 -1.43
N GLU A 259 9.43 17.08 -1.65
CA GLU A 259 8.83 15.86 -2.18
C GLU A 259 8.65 14.79 -1.09
N SER A 260 8.86 15.12 0.20
CA SER A 260 8.90 14.17 1.31
C SER A 260 7.64 13.31 1.47
N ALA A 261 6.50 13.85 1.12
CA ALA A 261 5.22 13.14 1.16
C ALA A 261 5.09 12.06 0.07
N ILE A 262 5.84 12.20 -1.03
CA ILE A 262 5.77 11.35 -2.22
C ILE A 262 6.92 10.33 -2.20
N ASN A 263 8.17 10.80 -2.08
CA ASN A 263 9.37 9.97 -2.15
C ASN A 263 9.98 9.66 -0.78
N GLY A 264 9.51 10.31 0.31
CA GLY A 264 9.97 10.11 1.68
C GLY A 264 11.33 10.75 1.98
N GLU A 265 11.88 11.60 1.10
CA GLU A 265 13.11 12.34 1.35
C GLU A 265 12.81 13.61 2.14
N SER A 266 13.47 13.80 3.29
CA SER A 266 13.20 14.93 4.18
C SER A 266 13.85 16.23 3.75
N LEU A 267 14.86 16.17 2.86
CA LEU A 267 15.54 17.36 2.36
C LEU A 267 14.92 17.81 1.04
N PRO A 268 14.59 19.09 0.90
CA PRO A 268 14.14 19.65 -0.37
C PRO A 268 15.19 19.47 -1.46
N ARG A 269 14.74 19.27 -2.69
CA ARG A 269 15.60 19.19 -3.87
C ARG A 269 15.42 20.40 -4.75
N TYR A 270 16.53 21.01 -5.17
CA TYR A 270 16.51 22.05 -6.20
C TYR A 270 16.20 21.42 -7.55
N LYS A 271 15.23 21.99 -8.27
CA LYS A 271 14.80 21.58 -9.60
C LYS A 271 14.91 22.75 -10.57
N SER A 272 15.42 22.46 -11.75
CA SER A 272 15.67 23.43 -12.84
C SER A 272 14.92 23.08 -14.13
N VAL A 273 15.07 23.95 -15.14
CA VAL A 273 14.42 23.75 -16.46
C VAL A 273 14.75 22.38 -17.04
N GLY A 274 13.72 21.67 -17.52
CA GLY A 274 13.80 20.34 -18.09
C GLY A 274 13.62 19.20 -17.07
N GLU A 275 13.60 19.49 -15.77
CA GLU A 275 13.41 18.46 -14.73
C GLU A 275 11.93 18.24 -14.40
N ASN A 276 11.62 17.01 -14.01
CA ASN A 276 10.28 16.59 -13.61
C ASN A 276 9.96 17.01 -12.19
N ILE A 277 8.75 17.52 -11.96
CA ILE A 277 8.13 17.75 -10.66
C ILE A 277 6.89 16.89 -10.54
N PHE A 278 6.64 16.35 -9.34
CA PHE A 278 5.52 15.45 -9.10
C PHE A 278 4.31 16.19 -8.54
N GLY A 279 3.13 15.76 -8.95
CA GLY A 279 1.88 16.24 -8.35
C GLY A 279 1.88 16.04 -6.83
N GLY A 280 1.55 17.12 -6.07
CA GLY A 280 1.59 17.12 -4.60
C GLY A 280 2.92 17.52 -3.98
N SER A 281 4.01 17.70 -4.75
CA SER A 281 5.23 18.35 -4.24
C SER A 281 4.99 19.82 -3.92
N THR A 282 5.63 20.33 -2.88
CA THR A 282 5.48 21.72 -2.43
C THR A 282 6.65 22.56 -2.94
N ASN A 283 6.37 23.63 -3.65
CA ASN A 283 7.37 24.63 -4.01
C ASN A 283 7.75 25.45 -2.78
N ILE A 284 9.04 25.49 -2.41
CA ILE A 284 9.50 26.20 -1.21
C ILE A 284 9.85 27.65 -1.53
N ASN A 285 10.55 27.87 -2.65
CA ASN A 285 11.06 29.19 -3.04
C ASN A 285 10.99 29.39 -4.57
N GLY A 286 10.97 30.65 -5.00
CA GLY A 286 10.92 30.97 -6.42
C GLY A 286 9.59 30.69 -7.08
N THR A 287 9.28 31.42 -8.14
CA THR A 287 8.13 31.15 -9.00
C THR A 287 8.62 30.45 -10.27
N ILE A 288 7.98 29.35 -10.63
CA ILE A 288 8.34 28.57 -11.81
C ILE A 288 7.16 28.48 -12.78
N LEU A 289 7.48 28.27 -14.06
CA LEU A 289 6.51 27.83 -15.06
C LEU A 289 6.79 26.36 -15.38
N ALA A 290 5.74 25.56 -15.40
CA ALA A 290 5.85 24.13 -15.69
C ALA A 290 4.76 23.68 -16.67
N LYS A 291 5.13 22.80 -17.59
CA LYS A 291 4.23 22.20 -18.58
C LYS A 291 3.68 20.90 -18.01
N ILE A 292 2.37 20.74 -17.97
CA ILE A 292 1.69 19.54 -17.51
C ILE A 292 2.09 18.34 -18.38
N ALA A 293 2.66 17.32 -17.76
CA ALA A 293 3.10 16.08 -18.39
C ALA A 293 2.03 14.98 -18.33
N LYS A 294 1.20 14.98 -17.27
CA LYS A 294 0.13 13.99 -17.07
C LYS A 294 -1.17 14.64 -16.62
N ASN A 295 -2.30 14.02 -16.99
CA ASN A 295 -3.59 14.42 -16.43
C ASN A 295 -3.58 14.31 -14.90
N PRO A 296 -4.26 15.20 -14.17
CA PRO A 296 -4.35 15.14 -12.71
C PRO A 296 -4.87 13.81 -12.15
N LYS A 297 -5.68 13.08 -12.92
CA LYS A 297 -6.19 11.72 -12.56
C LYS A 297 -5.17 10.61 -12.76
N GLU A 298 -4.09 10.87 -13.48
CA GLU A 298 -3.03 9.91 -13.84
C GLU A 298 -1.69 10.29 -13.18
N SER A 299 -1.67 11.34 -12.35
CA SER A 299 -0.48 11.77 -11.62
C SER A 299 0.00 10.68 -10.65
N LEU A 300 1.28 10.71 -10.31
CA LEU A 300 1.89 9.78 -9.37
C LEU A 300 1.16 9.80 -8.01
N LEU A 301 0.82 10.99 -7.51
CA LEU A 301 0.06 11.16 -6.26
C LEU A 301 -1.32 10.49 -6.34
N GLU A 302 -2.05 10.66 -7.45
CA GLU A 302 -3.34 9.99 -7.64
C GLU A 302 -3.20 8.47 -7.71
N GLY A 303 -2.13 7.98 -8.34
CA GLY A 303 -1.74 6.58 -8.33
C GLY A 303 -1.52 6.03 -6.91
N ILE A 304 -0.85 6.80 -6.04
CA ILE A 304 -0.65 6.46 -4.63
C ILE A 304 -1.99 6.40 -3.89
N ILE A 305 -2.81 7.44 -4.01
CA ILE A 305 -4.12 7.55 -3.35
C ILE A 305 -5.03 6.40 -3.79
N SER A 306 -5.17 6.18 -5.11
CA SER A 306 -6.01 5.13 -5.67
C SER A 306 -5.53 3.73 -5.27
N SER A 307 -4.21 3.52 -5.22
CA SER A 307 -3.63 2.24 -4.79
C SER A 307 -3.93 1.97 -3.32
N LEU A 308 -3.81 2.96 -2.44
CA LEU A 308 -4.17 2.83 -1.04
C LEU A 308 -5.67 2.54 -0.85
N GLN A 309 -6.54 3.18 -1.64
CA GLN A 309 -7.97 2.94 -1.63
C GLN A 309 -8.34 1.54 -2.19
N GLN A 310 -7.76 1.13 -3.31
CA GLN A 310 -8.00 -0.19 -3.91
C GLN A 310 -7.40 -1.32 -3.09
N SER A 311 -6.27 -1.07 -2.43
CA SER A 311 -5.57 -2.04 -1.60
C SER A 311 -6.41 -2.52 -0.43
N ALA A 312 -7.23 -1.66 0.13
CA ALA A 312 -8.11 -2.01 1.22
C ALA A 312 -9.30 -2.89 0.76
N SER A 313 -9.66 -2.88 -0.53
CA SER A 313 -10.77 -3.66 -1.07
C SER A 313 -10.41 -5.08 -1.53
N LYS A 314 -9.14 -5.36 -1.84
CA LYS A 314 -8.68 -6.70 -2.24
C LYS A 314 -8.36 -7.53 -0.99
N LYS A 315 -9.21 -8.52 -0.69
CA LYS A 315 -9.00 -9.45 0.43
C LYS A 315 -7.86 -10.41 0.12
N LEU A 316 -6.89 -10.48 1.02
CA LEU A 316 -5.84 -11.50 1.04
C LEU A 316 -6.43 -12.91 1.22
N ASN A 317 -5.72 -13.95 0.77
CA ASN A 317 -6.15 -15.34 0.99
C ASN A 317 -6.25 -15.68 2.49
N ILE A 318 -5.32 -15.18 3.30
CA ILE A 318 -5.36 -15.32 4.76
C ILE A 318 -6.63 -14.67 5.35
N ALA A 319 -7.04 -13.51 4.86
CA ALA A 319 -8.28 -12.85 5.30
C ALA A 319 -9.53 -13.64 4.90
N ARG A 320 -9.54 -14.22 3.68
CA ARG A 320 -10.64 -15.09 3.22
C ARG A 320 -10.76 -16.35 4.07
N LEU A 321 -9.63 -16.95 4.46
CA LEU A 321 -9.61 -18.11 5.36
C LEU A 321 -10.16 -17.73 6.74
N ALA A 322 -9.76 -16.60 7.31
CA ALA A 322 -10.28 -16.09 8.56
C ALA A 322 -11.81 -15.87 8.51
N ASP A 323 -12.33 -15.29 7.42
CA ASP A 323 -13.78 -15.12 7.22
C ASP A 323 -14.52 -16.47 7.15
N LYS A 324 -13.95 -17.46 6.46
CA LYS A 324 -14.53 -18.81 6.36
C LYS A 324 -14.60 -19.50 7.73
N ILE A 325 -13.55 -19.39 8.52
CA ILE A 325 -13.51 -19.93 9.88
C ILE A 325 -14.56 -19.22 10.75
N SER A 326 -14.65 -17.90 10.71
CA SER A 326 -15.63 -17.11 11.47
C SER A 326 -17.07 -17.52 11.20
N ASN A 327 -17.42 -17.86 9.95
CA ASN A 327 -18.77 -18.30 9.59
C ASN A 327 -19.17 -19.64 10.20
N ILE A 328 -18.22 -20.52 10.51
CA ILE A 328 -18.47 -21.80 11.18
C ILE A 328 -18.44 -21.61 12.69
N PHE A 329 -17.53 -20.76 13.17
CA PHE A 329 -17.26 -20.56 14.58
C PHE A 329 -18.48 -20.04 15.36
N VAL A 330 -19.20 -19.03 14.85
CA VAL A 330 -20.35 -18.43 15.55
C VAL A 330 -21.48 -19.43 15.81
N PRO A 331 -21.97 -20.20 14.82
CA PRO A 331 -22.93 -21.28 15.09
C PRO A 331 -22.43 -22.33 16.09
N SER A 332 -21.15 -22.71 15.99
CA SER A 332 -20.55 -23.69 16.92
C SER A 332 -20.57 -23.19 18.36
N VAL A 333 -20.30 -21.91 18.58
CA VAL A 333 -20.36 -21.30 19.91
C VAL A 333 -21.76 -21.31 20.50
N ILE A 334 -22.79 -21.06 19.70
CA ILE A 334 -24.19 -21.15 20.15
C ILE A 334 -24.49 -22.58 20.63
N VAL A 335 -24.04 -23.58 19.88
CA VAL A 335 -24.21 -25.00 20.29
C VAL A 335 -23.47 -25.27 21.59
N VAL A 336 -22.21 -24.83 21.72
CA VAL A 336 -21.44 -25.00 22.95
C VAL A 336 -22.11 -24.31 24.15
N SER A 337 -22.64 -23.10 23.97
CA SER A 337 -23.37 -22.39 25.00
C SER A 337 -24.63 -23.14 25.45
N LEU A 338 -25.39 -23.68 24.50
CA LEU A 338 -26.58 -24.51 24.80
C LEU A 338 -26.20 -25.81 25.54
N LEU A 339 -25.16 -26.49 25.10
CA LEU A 339 -24.63 -27.67 25.80
C LEU A 339 -24.18 -27.32 27.22
N THR A 340 -23.48 -26.19 27.39
CA THR A 340 -23.06 -25.71 28.72
C THR A 340 -24.28 -25.44 29.60
N LEU A 341 -25.31 -24.80 29.10
CA LEU A 341 -26.56 -24.55 29.80
C LEU A 341 -27.20 -25.88 30.26
N ILE A 342 -27.34 -26.83 29.35
CA ILE A 342 -27.96 -28.14 29.65
C ILE A 342 -27.14 -28.91 30.69
N ILE A 343 -25.83 -29.02 30.52
CA ILE A 343 -24.97 -29.78 31.43
C ILE A 343 -25.03 -29.19 32.83
N TRP A 344 -24.82 -27.89 32.99
CA TRP A 344 -24.82 -27.24 34.31
C TRP A 344 -26.23 -27.15 34.93
N SER A 345 -27.31 -27.20 34.18
CA SER A 345 -28.68 -27.21 34.73
C SER A 345 -28.98 -28.41 35.59
N PHE A 346 -28.24 -29.51 35.42
CA PHE A 346 -28.34 -30.71 36.32
C PHE A 346 -27.65 -30.52 37.67
N PHE A 347 -26.78 -29.50 37.80
CA PHE A 347 -26.02 -29.24 39.03
C PHE A 347 -26.48 -27.95 39.72
N ASP A 348 -26.51 -26.85 38.99
CA ASP A 348 -26.84 -25.52 39.49
C ASP A 348 -27.34 -24.65 38.33
N ILE A 349 -28.61 -24.27 38.37
CA ILE A 349 -29.26 -23.46 37.30
C ILE A 349 -28.68 -22.05 37.20
N ASN A 350 -28.26 -21.44 38.34
CA ASN A 350 -27.67 -20.12 38.32
C ASN A 350 -26.30 -20.15 37.56
N ARG A 351 -25.48 -21.15 37.88
CA ARG A 351 -24.21 -21.38 37.20
C ARG A 351 -24.41 -21.74 35.73
N ALA A 352 -25.43 -22.56 35.40
CA ALA A 352 -25.77 -22.91 34.04
C ALA A 352 -25.97 -21.67 33.17
N VAL A 353 -26.76 -20.69 33.65
CA VAL A 353 -27.06 -19.45 32.93
C VAL A 353 -25.80 -18.58 32.82
N ILE A 354 -25.07 -18.38 33.93
CA ILE A 354 -23.86 -17.56 33.95
C ILE A 354 -22.78 -18.12 33.02
N CYS A 355 -22.50 -19.42 33.04
CA CYS A 355 -21.53 -20.06 32.17
C CYS A 355 -21.95 -19.99 30.69
N ALA A 356 -23.23 -20.25 30.38
CA ALA A 356 -23.73 -20.17 29.01
C ALA A 356 -23.61 -18.74 28.43
N ILE A 357 -23.97 -17.74 29.21
CA ILE A 357 -23.81 -16.30 28.84
C ILE A 357 -22.32 -15.98 28.67
N SER A 358 -21.46 -16.43 29.58
CA SER A 358 -20.02 -16.20 29.51
C SER A 358 -19.41 -16.78 28.24
N VAL A 359 -19.85 -17.99 27.82
CA VAL A 359 -19.44 -18.62 26.55
C VAL A 359 -19.86 -17.77 25.34
N LEU A 360 -21.10 -17.26 25.30
CA LEU A 360 -21.56 -16.40 24.20
C LEU A 360 -20.74 -15.11 24.09
N VAL A 361 -20.44 -14.48 25.22
CA VAL A 361 -19.76 -13.18 25.26
C VAL A 361 -18.29 -13.31 24.90
N ILE A 362 -17.57 -14.28 25.51
CA ILE A 362 -16.12 -14.46 25.31
C ILE A 362 -15.77 -14.83 23.88
N SER A 363 -16.66 -15.54 23.21
CA SER A 363 -16.42 -16.14 21.90
C SER A 363 -16.55 -15.16 20.73
N CYS A 364 -16.66 -13.87 20.99
CA CYS A 364 -16.71 -12.90 19.90
C CYS A 364 -15.39 -12.88 19.10
N PRO A 365 -15.40 -13.14 17.79
CA PRO A 365 -14.20 -13.09 16.96
C PRO A 365 -13.86 -11.66 16.50
N CYS A 366 -14.04 -10.64 17.36
CA CYS A 366 -13.89 -9.22 17.01
C CYS A 366 -12.47 -8.89 16.52
N ALA A 367 -11.46 -9.44 17.19
CA ALA A 367 -10.05 -9.23 16.84
C ALA A 367 -9.68 -9.83 15.47
N LEU A 368 -10.34 -10.91 15.06
CA LEU A 368 -10.07 -11.61 13.81
C LEU A 368 -10.34 -10.75 12.59
N GLY A 369 -11.45 -10.00 12.60
CA GLY A 369 -11.83 -9.11 11.49
C GLY A 369 -10.89 -7.92 11.28
N LEU A 370 -10.10 -7.55 12.31
CA LEU A 370 -9.15 -6.43 12.28
C LEU A 370 -7.70 -6.86 12.05
N ALA A 371 -7.38 -8.11 12.32
CA ALA A 371 -6.03 -8.65 12.34
C ALA A 371 -5.25 -8.39 11.04
N THR A 372 -5.88 -8.59 9.90
CA THR A 372 -5.28 -8.44 8.58
C THR A 372 -5.36 -7.01 8.05
N PRO A 373 -6.54 -6.33 8.01
CA PRO A 373 -6.65 -5.01 7.38
C PRO A 373 -5.76 -3.95 8.02
N ILE A 374 -5.69 -3.87 9.34
CA ILE A 374 -4.86 -2.86 10.02
C ILE A 374 -3.38 -3.08 9.73
N ALA A 375 -2.91 -4.33 9.78
CA ALA A 375 -1.51 -4.64 9.49
C ALA A 375 -1.13 -4.28 8.04
N ILE A 376 -2.02 -4.55 7.06
CA ILE A 376 -1.82 -4.18 5.66
C ILE A 376 -1.69 -2.66 5.52
N VAL A 377 -2.63 -1.90 6.07
CA VAL A 377 -2.59 -0.44 5.95
C VAL A 377 -1.35 0.15 6.62
N CYS A 378 -0.93 -0.40 7.77
CA CYS A 378 0.32 0.00 8.39
C CYS A 378 1.54 -0.31 7.51
N ALA A 379 1.58 -1.49 6.87
CA ALA A 379 2.65 -1.88 5.96
C ALA A 379 2.70 -0.97 4.71
N LEU A 380 1.56 -0.72 4.07
CA LEU A 380 1.46 0.18 2.92
C LEU A 380 1.89 1.61 3.27
N SER A 381 1.45 2.12 4.43
CA SER A 381 1.85 3.44 4.93
C SER A 381 3.35 3.53 5.24
N LYS A 382 3.98 2.46 5.74
CA LYS A 382 5.44 2.40 5.96
C LYS A 382 6.17 2.34 4.63
N GLY A 383 5.71 1.49 3.70
CA GLY A 383 6.27 1.38 2.35
C GLY A 383 6.28 2.71 1.61
N SER A 384 5.14 3.42 1.60
CA SER A 384 5.03 4.74 0.97
C SER A 384 6.02 5.74 1.55
N LYS A 385 6.24 5.77 2.88
CA LYS A 385 7.26 6.62 3.51
C LYS A 385 8.69 6.26 3.11
N SER A 386 8.94 5.00 2.78
CA SER A 386 10.23 4.54 2.27
C SER A 386 10.37 4.70 0.75
N GLY A 387 9.43 5.37 0.08
CA GLY A 387 9.43 5.54 -1.37
C GLY A 387 9.05 4.27 -2.14
N ILE A 388 8.34 3.32 -1.49
CA ILE A 388 7.89 2.08 -2.09
C ILE A 388 6.36 2.13 -2.23
N LEU A 389 5.86 2.28 -3.45
CA LEU A 389 4.45 2.26 -3.75
C LEU A 389 3.99 0.84 -4.09
N ILE A 390 3.22 0.23 -3.22
CA ILE A 390 2.63 -1.09 -3.44
C ILE A 390 1.20 -0.91 -3.99
N LYS A 391 0.97 -1.22 -5.27
CA LYS A 391 -0.35 -1.11 -5.91
C LYS A 391 -1.27 -2.28 -5.56
N ASN A 392 -0.71 -3.44 -5.27
CA ASN A 392 -1.45 -4.65 -4.98
C ASN A 392 -1.06 -5.19 -3.60
N PRO A 393 -1.95 -5.13 -2.57
CA PRO A 393 -1.63 -5.60 -1.23
C PRO A 393 -1.40 -7.11 -1.15
N ALA A 394 -1.86 -7.90 -2.14
CA ALA A 394 -1.58 -9.33 -2.19
C ALA A 394 -0.09 -9.65 -2.24
N ILE A 395 0.75 -8.69 -2.66
CA ILE A 395 2.19 -8.78 -2.67
C ILE A 395 2.76 -9.07 -1.28
N ILE A 396 2.15 -8.52 -0.22
CA ILE A 396 2.57 -8.79 1.17
C ILE A 396 2.50 -10.29 1.48
N GLU A 397 1.53 -10.99 0.88
CA GLU A 397 1.40 -12.44 1.01
C GLU A 397 2.33 -13.19 0.05
N LEU A 398 2.42 -12.72 -1.21
CA LEU A 398 3.20 -13.34 -2.28
C LEU A 398 4.70 -13.25 -2.05
N ILE A 399 5.19 -12.16 -1.47
CA ILE A 399 6.63 -11.89 -1.32
C ILE A 399 7.37 -12.98 -0.53
N LYS A 400 6.66 -13.70 0.35
CA LYS A 400 7.23 -14.84 1.06
C LYS A 400 7.50 -16.04 0.14
N GLY A 401 6.75 -16.17 -0.95
CA GLY A 401 6.90 -17.22 -1.95
C GLY A 401 8.00 -16.94 -2.96
N ALA A 402 8.59 -15.75 -2.96
CA ALA A 402 9.67 -15.39 -3.86
C ALA A 402 10.92 -16.24 -3.56
N LYS A 403 11.49 -16.81 -4.61
CA LYS A 403 12.74 -17.58 -4.58
C LYS A 403 13.82 -16.94 -5.46
N ILE A 404 13.39 -16.25 -6.51
CA ILE A 404 14.27 -15.66 -7.53
C ILE A 404 13.93 -14.17 -7.64
N VAL A 405 14.95 -13.33 -7.71
CA VAL A 405 14.85 -11.93 -8.11
C VAL A 405 15.60 -11.78 -9.43
N ALA A 406 14.83 -11.52 -10.49
CA ALA A 406 15.35 -11.30 -11.82
C ALA A 406 15.41 -9.81 -12.11
N PHE A 407 16.56 -9.31 -12.51
CA PHE A 407 16.82 -7.92 -12.79
C PHE A 407 17.01 -7.72 -14.31
N ASP A 408 16.39 -6.66 -14.85
CA ASP A 408 16.91 -6.10 -16.08
C ASP A 408 18.25 -5.42 -15.81
N LYS A 409 19.11 -5.30 -16.85
CA LYS A 409 20.40 -4.64 -16.70
C LYS A 409 20.27 -3.12 -16.74
N THR A 410 19.81 -2.59 -17.89
CA THR A 410 19.88 -1.17 -18.25
C THR A 410 18.87 -0.35 -17.46
N GLY A 411 19.34 0.76 -16.83
CA GLY A 411 18.46 1.62 -16.01
C GLY A 411 18.01 0.98 -14.69
N THR A 412 18.23 -0.32 -14.50
CA THR A 412 17.83 -1.10 -13.31
C THR A 412 19.03 -1.34 -12.39
N LEU A 413 19.97 -2.19 -12.79
CA LEU A 413 21.24 -2.41 -12.07
C LEU A 413 22.28 -1.35 -12.42
N THR A 414 22.13 -0.73 -13.59
CA THR A 414 22.98 0.34 -14.10
C THR A 414 22.20 1.67 -14.16
N LYS A 415 22.92 2.78 -14.34
CA LYS A 415 22.32 4.13 -14.41
C LYS A 415 21.51 4.36 -15.69
N GLY A 416 21.69 3.53 -16.73
CA GLY A 416 21.06 3.70 -18.04
C GLY A 416 21.63 4.87 -18.83
N SER A 417 22.76 5.40 -18.40
CA SER A 417 23.49 6.48 -19.05
C SER A 417 24.95 6.10 -19.24
N LEU A 418 25.44 6.26 -20.48
CA LEU A 418 26.85 6.01 -20.79
C LEU A 418 27.74 7.02 -20.08
N SER A 419 28.85 6.57 -19.55
CA SER A 419 29.96 7.37 -19.03
C SER A 419 31.28 6.90 -19.61
N VAL A 420 32.26 7.79 -19.70
CA VAL A 420 33.60 7.44 -20.16
C VAL A 420 34.29 6.57 -19.10
N SER A 421 34.61 5.33 -19.45
CA SER A 421 35.25 4.35 -18.56
C SER A 421 36.78 4.32 -18.75
N ALA A 422 37.25 4.57 -19.96
CA ALA A 422 38.66 4.65 -20.30
C ALA A 422 38.87 5.47 -21.56
N THR A 423 40.04 6.07 -21.71
CA THR A 423 40.45 6.75 -22.95
C THR A 423 41.95 6.59 -23.17
N SER A 424 42.34 6.50 -24.43
CA SER A 424 43.74 6.55 -24.85
C SER A 424 44.13 7.89 -25.49
N LEU A 425 43.17 8.84 -25.52
CA LEU A 425 43.42 10.20 -26.05
C LEU A 425 44.20 11.05 -25.03
N ASN A 426 45.06 11.90 -25.56
CA ASN A 426 45.69 12.96 -24.79
C ASN A 426 44.68 14.10 -24.49
N ASP A 427 45.04 15.06 -23.68
CA ASP A 427 44.13 16.13 -23.23
C ASP A 427 43.63 17.00 -24.39
N ASP A 428 44.40 17.26 -25.42
CA ASP A 428 44.01 18.10 -26.56
C ASP A 428 43.09 17.37 -27.49
N ASP A 429 43.35 16.09 -27.78
CA ASP A 429 42.51 15.21 -28.57
C ASP A 429 41.18 14.93 -27.83
N LEU A 430 41.22 14.84 -26.51
CA LEU A 430 40.01 14.70 -25.68
C LEU A 430 39.13 15.93 -25.73
N LYS A 431 39.71 17.15 -25.65
CA LYS A 431 38.98 18.42 -25.85
C LYS A 431 38.38 18.51 -27.26
N LEU A 432 39.11 18.03 -28.27
CA LEU A 432 38.62 17.98 -29.65
C LEU A 432 37.42 17.02 -29.77
N ALA A 433 37.51 15.84 -29.19
CA ALA A 433 36.38 14.90 -29.14
C ALA A 433 35.15 15.50 -28.41
N GLY A 434 35.37 16.21 -27.32
CA GLY A 434 34.31 16.96 -26.61
C GLY A 434 33.69 18.07 -27.46
N PHE A 435 34.50 18.84 -28.19
CA PHE A 435 34.05 19.89 -29.12
C PHE A 435 33.17 19.32 -30.25
N LEU A 436 33.57 18.21 -30.87
CA LEU A 436 32.79 17.52 -31.89
C LEU A 436 31.48 16.96 -31.32
N SER A 437 31.55 16.34 -30.15
CA SER A 437 30.43 15.67 -29.52
C SER A 437 29.32 16.61 -29.04
N LYS A 438 29.64 17.86 -28.73
CA LYS A 438 28.68 18.84 -28.17
C LYS A 438 27.56 19.22 -29.13
N ALA A 439 27.75 19.04 -30.41
CA ALA A 439 26.77 19.36 -31.45
C ALA A 439 25.84 18.19 -31.80
N SER A 440 26.07 17.00 -31.24
CA SER A 440 25.24 15.81 -31.48
C SER A 440 24.38 15.48 -30.27
N SER A 441 23.16 15.03 -30.54
CA SER A 441 22.21 14.56 -29.51
C SER A 441 22.38 13.08 -29.15
N HIS A 442 23.29 12.37 -29.80
CA HIS A 442 23.52 10.93 -29.58
C HIS A 442 24.03 10.64 -28.16
N PRO A 443 23.60 9.55 -27.48
CA PRO A 443 24.00 9.22 -26.11
C PRO A 443 25.51 9.16 -25.89
N ILE A 444 26.25 8.60 -26.85
CA ILE A 444 27.73 8.53 -26.84
C ILE A 444 28.30 9.96 -26.82
N SER A 445 27.83 10.81 -27.71
CA SER A 445 28.29 12.20 -27.84
C SER A 445 27.98 13.01 -26.57
N LYS A 446 26.80 12.83 -25.99
CA LYS A 446 26.43 13.46 -24.70
C LYS A 446 27.37 13.05 -23.57
N ALA A 447 27.72 11.77 -23.50
CA ALA A 447 28.66 11.27 -22.48
C ALA A 447 30.07 11.86 -22.66
N ILE A 448 30.57 11.91 -23.90
CA ILE A 448 31.89 12.47 -24.23
C ILE A 448 31.90 13.98 -23.95
N SER A 449 30.88 14.73 -24.38
CA SER A 449 30.82 16.18 -24.18
C SER A 449 30.71 16.58 -22.70
N LYS A 450 30.08 15.74 -21.87
CA LYS A 450 30.03 15.93 -20.41
C LYS A 450 31.38 15.66 -19.74
N TYR A 451 32.11 14.64 -20.21
CA TYR A 451 33.42 14.27 -19.66
C TYR A 451 34.49 15.30 -20.06
N ALA A 452 34.55 15.66 -21.34
CA ALA A 452 35.57 16.54 -21.92
C ALA A 452 35.15 18.02 -21.93
N SER A 453 34.38 18.48 -20.99
CA SER A 453 33.85 19.84 -20.74
C SER A 453 34.46 20.96 -21.60
N THR A 454 33.85 21.27 -22.76
CA THR A 454 34.27 22.35 -23.67
C THR A 454 33.25 23.49 -23.67
N SER A 455 33.70 24.75 -23.76
CA SER A 455 32.83 25.92 -23.78
C SER A 455 32.06 26.08 -25.09
N LYS A 456 32.65 25.66 -26.22
CA LYS A 456 32.07 25.76 -27.56
C LYS A 456 31.94 24.35 -28.18
N GLY A 457 31.01 24.19 -29.12
CA GLY A 457 30.85 23.01 -29.96
C GLY A 457 31.02 23.37 -31.43
N ALA A 458 31.35 22.39 -32.27
CA ALA A 458 31.48 22.52 -33.71
C ALA A 458 30.13 22.94 -34.35
N LYS A 459 30.16 23.84 -35.31
CA LYS A 459 29.01 24.19 -36.15
C LYS A 459 29.19 23.50 -37.51
N GLY A 460 28.11 22.91 -38.04
CA GLY A 460 28.14 22.31 -39.36
C GLY A 460 28.71 20.88 -39.40
N ILE A 461 28.63 20.17 -38.27
CA ILE A 461 28.99 18.72 -38.25
C ILE A 461 28.04 17.94 -39.12
N LYS A 462 28.53 16.85 -39.72
CA LYS A 462 27.74 15.85 -40.44
C LYS A 462 27.65 14.59 -39.58
N GLU A 463 26.44 14.27 -39.12
CA GLU A 463 26.17 13.06 -38.35
C GLU A 463 25.79 11.94 -39.29
N LEU A 464 26.56 10.85 -39.27
CA LEU A 464 26.36 9.66 -40.10
C LEU A 464 25.70 8.58 -39.25
N ALA A 465 24.46 8.23 -39.60
CA ALA A 465 23.66 7.29 -38.81
C ALA A 465 24.36 5.93 -38.63
N GLY A 466 24.54 5.50 -37.38
CA GLY A 466 25.21 4.25 -36.98
C GLY A 466 26.74 4.24 -37.19
N LEU A 467 27.35 5.33 -37.65
CA LEU A 467 28.78 5.44 -37.90
C LEU A 467 29.46 6.43 -36.96
N GLY A 468 28.95 7.65 -36.84
CA GLY A 468 29.52 8.70 -35.98
C GLY A 468 29.42 10.10 -36.57
N ILE A 469 30.42 10.92 -36.29
CA ILE A 469 30.47 12.34 -36.62
C ILE A 469 31.64 12.60 -37.59
N GLU A 470 31.37 13.36 -38.63
CA GLU A 470 32.34 13.88 -39.60
C GLU A 470 32.32 15.41 -39.53
N TYR A 471 33.48 16.01 -39.43
CA TYR A 471 33.67 17.47 -39.40
C TYR A 471 34.93 17.85 -40.15
N GLU A 472 34.86 18.88 -40.96
CA GLU A 472 35.99 19.41 -41.70
C GLU A 472 36.23 20.88 -41.38
N GLU A 473 37.46 21.22 -41.02
CA GLU A 473 37.85 22.60 -40.74
C GLU A 473 39.23 22.88 -41.35
N ASN A 474 39.34 23.94 -42.16
CA ASN A 474 40.56 24.34 -42.83
C ASN A 474 41.22 23.22 -43.69
N GLY A 475 40.40 22.37 -44.28
CA GLY A 475 40.87 21.26 -45.10
C GLY A 475 41.35 20.01 -44.29
N VAL A 476 41.19 20.05 -42.97
CA VAL A 476 41.50 18.91 -42.09
C VAL A 476 40.23 18.17 -41.71
N LEU A 477 40.11 16.94 -42.15
CA LEU A 477 39.00 16.04 -41.81
C LEU A 477 39.17 15.44 -40.43
N MET A 478 38.14 15.58 -39.56
CA MET A 478 38.05 15.05 -38.22
C MET A 478 36.89 14.06 -38.13
N LEU A 479 37.14 12.87 -37.64
CA LEU A 479 36.19 11.76 -37.54
C LEU A 479 36.12 11.30 -36.09
N LEU A 480 34.89 11.18 -35.57
CA LEU A 480 34.64 10.62 -34.23
C LEU A 480 33.51 9.59 -34.31
N GLY A 481 33.79 8.31 -34.13
CA GLY A 481 32.78 7.28 -34.26
C GLY A 481 33.29 5.85 -34.24
N SER A 482 32.59 4.99 -34.97
CA SER A 482 32.90 3.55 -35.07
C SER A 482 34.13 3.25 -35.89
N ILE A 483 34.71 2.08 -35.70
CA ILE A 483 35.83 1.56 -36.52
C ILE A 483 35.50 1.59 -38.01
N LYS A 484 34.21 1.33 -38.34
CA LYS A 484 33.73 1.32 -39.74
C LYS A 484 33.76 2.74 -40.36
N LEU A 485 33.50 3.78 -39.55
CA LEU A 485 33.63 5.17 -40.02
C LEU A 485 35.06 5.48 -40.45
N LEU A 486 36.03 5.11 -39.61
CA LEU A 486 37.45 5.33 -39.90
C LEU A 486 37.88 4.56 -41.14
N GLN A 487 37.49 3.30 -41.27
CA GLN A 487 37.79 2.46 -42.43
C GLN A 487 37.22 3.02 -43.74
N ASN A 488 36.00 3.54 -43.72
CA ASN A 488 35.36 4.14 -44.90
C ASN A 488 36.09 5.38 -45.40
N HIS A 489 36.84 6.06 -44.52
CA HIS A 489 37.67 7.21 -44.87
C HIS A 489 39.15 6.88 -45.04
N GLY A 490 39.48 5.60 -45.16
CA GLY A 490 40.86 5.16 -45.46
C GLY A 490 41.84 5.24 -44.30
N VAL A 491 41.37 5.42 -43.06
CA VAL A 491 42.23 5.44 -41.87
C VAL A 491 42.70 3.99 -41.58
N VAL A 492 43.99 3.78 -41.61
CA VAL A 492 44.60 2.45 -41.39
C VAL A 492 44.97 2.30 -39.92
N LEU A 493 44.50 1.21 -39.31
CA LEU A 493 44.84 0.82 -37.93
C LEU A 493 45.92 -0.26 -38.00
N ASN A 494 46.98 -0.11 -37.18
CA ASN A 494 47.98 -1.19 -37.03
C ASN A 494 47.44 -2.31 -36.11
N GLU A 495 48.12 -3.48 -36.12
CA GLU A 495 47.65 -4.64 -35.34
C GLU A 495 47.59 -4.37 -33.84
N SER A 496 48.55 -3.65 -33.26
CA SER A 496 48.55 -3.30 -31.85
C SER A 496 47.36 -2.39 -31.49
N GLN A 497 46.99 -1.44 -32.34
CA GLN A 497 45.83 -0.58 -32.15
C GLN A 497 44.53 -1.38 -32.24
N LYS A 498 44.42 -2.33 -33.18
CA LYS A 498 43.25 -3.22 -33.28
C LYS A 498 43.12 -4.08 -32.02
N GLU A 499 44.23 -4.66 -31.53
CA GLU A 499 44.20 -5.44 -30.28
C GLU A 499 43.78 -4.62 -29.09
N GLN A 500 44.28 -3.39 -28.93
CA GLN A 500 43.85 -2.46 -27.88
C GLN A 500 42.36 -2.12 -27.95
N ILE A 501 41.83 -1.88 -29.16
CA ILE A 501 40.41 -1.60 -29.39
C ILE A 501 39.58 -2.86 -29.07
N LEU A 502 39.98 -4.03 -29.52
CA LEU A 502 39.26 -5.29 -29.28
C LEU A 502 39.31 -5.77 -27.83
N ALA A 503 40.35 -5.35 -27.10
CA ALA A 503 40.46 -5.66 -25.68
C ALA A 503 39.46 -4.87 -24.81
N GLN A 504 38.90 -3.77 -25.33
CA GLN A 504 37.91 -2.97 -24.59
C GLN A 504 36.53 -3.63 -24.65
N ASN A 505 35.98 -3.93 -23.48
CA ASN A 505 34.62 -4.48 -23.32
C ASN A 505 33.58 -3.36 -23.13
N ALA A 506 33.61 -2.33 -24.00
CA ALA A 506 32.83 -1.12 -23.89
C ALA A 506 32.34 -0.64 -25.26
N ALA A 507 31.35 0.27 -25.28
CA ALA A 507 31.05 0.99 -26.50
C ALA A 507 32.22 1.94 -26.82
N LEU A 508 32.68 1.94 -28.08
CA LEU A 508 33.86 2.66 -28.47
C LEU A 508 33.53 3.82 -29.42
N ALA A 509 34.10 4.97 -29.14
CA ALA A 509 34.23 6.10 -30.08
C ALA A 509 35.71 6.31 -30.38
N LEU A 510 36.08 6.19 -31.67
CA LEU A 510 37.43 6.35 -32.15
C LEU A 510 37.59 7.72 -32.75
N LEU A 511 38.69 8.41 -32.44
CA LEU A 511 39.05 9.72 -33.00
C LEU A 511 40.14 9.55 -34.10
N ALA A 512 39.92 10.16 -35.24
CA ALA A 512 40.93 10.34 -36.27
C ALA A 512 40.94 11.80 -36.73
N VAL A 513 42.13 12.34 -37.05
CA VAL A 513 42.36 13.70 -37.51
C VAL A 513 43.34 13.67 -38.70
N GLY A 514 42.93 14.29 -39.80
CA GLY A 514 43.76 14.35 -41.00
C GLY A 514 44.16 12.97 -41.59
N GLY A 515 43.32 11.94 -41.41
CA GLY A 515 43.58 10.58 -41.84
C GLY A 515 44.39 9.74 -40.87
N GLU A 516 44.82 10.27 -39.74
CA GLU A 516 45.59 9.54 -38.71
C GLU A 516 44.71 9.17 -37.51
N TYR A 517 44.78 7.95 -37.04
CA TYR A 517 44.15 7.50 -35.79
C TYR A 517 44.84 8.13 -34.58
N ARG A 518 44.09 8.77 -33.70
CA ARG A 518 44.55 9.45 -32.48
C ARG A 518 44.36 8.63 -31.23
N GLY A 519 43.26 7.86 -31.15
CA GLY A 519 42.93 7.05 -29.97
C GLY A 519 41.44 6.71 -29.88
N PHE A 520 41.07 6.13 -28.75
CA PHE A 520 39.68 5.74 -28.46
C PHE A 520 39.19 6.32 -27.15
N ILE A 521 37.87 6.42 -27.08
CA ILE A 521 37.10 6.65 -25.83
C ILE A 521 36.22 5.42 -25.65
N ALA A 522 36.37 4.75 -24.51
CA ALA A 522 35.55 3.61 -24.13
C ALA A 522 34.43 4.12 -23.18
N LEU A 523 33.21 3.72 -23.50
CA LEU A 523 32.02 4.14 -22.71
C LEU A 523 31.31 2.89 -22.22
N SER A 524 30.98 2.92 -20.93
CA SER A 524 30.20 1.86 -20.26
C SER A 524 29.04 2.47 -19.49
N ASP A 525 28.02 1.66 -19.23
CA ASP A 525 26.93 2.02 -18.34
C ASP A 525 27.35 1.70 -16.90
N GLU A 526 27.37 2.73 -16.06
CA GLU A 526 27.82 2.61 -14.66
C GLU A 526 26.81 1.82 -13.82
N ILE A 527 27.32 0.93 -12.97
CA ILE A 527 26.51 0.23 -11.97
C ILE A 527 25.94 1.26 -10.96
N LYS A 528 24.66 1.15 -10.64
CA LYS A 528 24.04 2.00 -9.62
C LYS A 528 24.70 1.82 -8.27
N GLU A 529 24.81 2.92 -7.55
CA GLU A 529 25.29 2.90 -6.17
C GLU A 529 24.37 2.02 -5.30
N GLY A 530 24.97 1.14 -4.50
CA GLY A 530 24.22 0.20 -3.65
C GLY A 530 23.73 -1.08 -4.31
N ALA A 531 23.89 -1.26 -5.64
CA ALA A 531 23.46 -2.50 -6.31
C ALA A 531 24.18 -3.74 -5.74
N LYS A 532 25.47 -3.67 -5.51
CA LYS A 532 26.28 -4.76 -4.91
C LYS A 532 25.82 -5.10 -3.49
N GLU A 533 25.51 -4.08 -2.70
CA GLU A 533 24.98 -4.25 -1.34
C GLU A 533 23.58 -4.87 -1.36
N LEU A 534 22.72 -4.44 -2.28
CA LEU A 534 21.39 -5.01 -2.48
C LEU A 534 21.48 -6.51 -2.78
N ILE A 535 22.28 -6.90 -3.78
CA ILE A 535 22.42 -8.31 -4.18
C ILE A 535 22.89 -9.15 -2.98
N SER A 536 23.90 -8.66 -2.23
CA SER A 536 24.36 -9.34 -1.01
C SER A 536 23.25 -9.52 0.03
N LYS A 537 22.43 -8.49 0.26
CA LYS A 537 21.30 -8.55 1.22
C LYS A 537 20.20 -9.49 0.75
N LEU A 538 19.92 -9.55 -0.55
CA LEU A 538 18.90 -10.46 -1.10
C LEU A 538 19.38 -11.92 -1.00
N LYS A 539 20.64 -12.21 -1.30
CA LYS A 539 21.26 -13.53 -1.14
C LYS A 539 21.28 -13.99 0.31
N ALA A 540 21.60 -13.08 1.25
CA ALA A 540 21.53 -13.37 2.68
C ALA A 540 20.10 -13.74 3.16
N LYS A 541 19.05 -13.35 2.41
CA LYS A 541 17.66 -13.76 2.64
C LYS A 541 17.29 -15.09 1.94
N GLY A 542 18.24 -15.74 1.27
CA GLY A 542 18.02 -17.00 0.56
C GLY A 542 17.40 -16.82 -0.84
N LEU A 543 17.48 -15.62 -1.42
CA LEU A 543 16.96 -15.34 -2.75
C LEU A 543 18.07 -15.51 -3.80
N LYS A 544 17.75 -16.20 -4.89
CA LYS A 544 18.62 -16.31 -6.08
C LYS A 544 18.49 -15.03 -6.89
N CYS A 545 19.63 -14.40 -7.22
CA CYS A 545 19.67 -13.14 -7.97
C CYS A 545 20.16 -13.40 -9.40
N VAL A 546 19.32 -13.10 -10.39
CA VAL A 546 19.55 -13.40 -11.81
C VAL A 546 19.47 -12.11 -12.62
N MET A 547 20.27 -11.97 -13.67
CA MET A 547 20.16 -10.86 -14.63
C MET A 547 19.64 -11.34 -15.96
N LEU A 548 18.66 -10.63 -16.52
CA LEU A 548 18.09 -10.83 -17.87
C LEU A 548 18.42 -9.60 -18.72
N SER A 549 19.24 -9.74 -19.76
CA SER A 549 19.69 -8.61 -20.56
C SER A 549 19.57 -8.87 -22.05
N GLY A 550 19.20 -7.83 -22.81
CA GLY A 550 19.29 -7.83 -24.27
C GLY A 550 20.72 -7.59 -24.82
N ASP A 551 21.67 -7.22 -23.95
CA ASP A 551 23.04 -6.94 -24.31
C ASP A 551 23.80 -8.23 -24.65
N ASN A 552 24.98 -8.05 -25.30
CA ASN A 552 25.88 -9.15 -25.61
C ASN A 552 26.43 -9.82 -24.33
N GLU A 553 26.85 -11.06 -24.47
CA GLU A 553 27.29 -11.91 -23.37
C GLU A 553 28.53 -11.36 -22.63
N LYS A 554 29.45 -10.68 -23.34
CA LYS A 554 30.66 -10.08 -22.73
C LYS A 554 30.30 -8.97 -21.73
N ASN A 555 29.48 -8.00 -22.16
CA ASN A 555 29.09 -6.87 -21.33
C ASN A 555 28.20 -7.29 -20.15
N ALA A 556 27.22 -8.15 -20.40
CA ALA A 556 26.34 -8.67 -19.37
C ALA A 556 27.14 -9.53 -18.35
N GLY A 557 28.03 -10.39 -18.82
CA GLY A 557 28.86 -11.23 -17.97
C GLY A 557 29.85 -10.46 -17.10
N GLN A 558 30.33 -9.30 -17.53
CA GLN A 558 31.20 -8.44 -16.72
C GLN A 558 30.42 -7.87 -15.53
N ILE A 559 29.24 -7.27 -15.75
CA ILE A 559 28.39 -6.71 -14.72
C ILE A 559 27.92 -7.80 -13.75
N SER A 560 27.56 -8.96 -14.26
CA SER A 560 27.16 -10.11 -13.44
C SER A 560 28.26 -10.57 -12.48
N ARG A 561 29.50 -10.64 -12.94
CA ARG A 561 30.66 -10.99 -12.10
C ARG A 561 30.93 -9.92 -11.05
N GLU A 562 30.88 -8.63 -11.43
CA GLU A 562 31.12 -7.52 -10.52
C GLU A 562 30.09 -7.45 -9.40
N LEU A 563 28.80 -7.68 -9.71
CA LEU A 563 27.69 -7.74 -8.77
C LEU A 563 27.58 -9.09 -8.05
N ARG A 564 28.36 -10.11 -8.48
CA ARG A 564 28.29 -11.49 -7.97
C ARG A 564 26.89 -12.09 -8.08
N LEU A 565 26.26 -11.94 -9.24
CA LEU A 565 24.95 -12.56 -9.50
C LEU A 565 25.08 -14.09 -9.59
N ASP A 566 23.97 -14.83 -9.38
CA ASP A 566 23.99 -16.28 -9.45
C ASP A 566 23.97 -16.78 -10.90
N GLU A 567 23.20 -16.10 -11.75
CA GLU A 567 23.07 -16.42 -13.17
C GLU A 567 22.92 -15.13 -13.99
N CYS A 568 23.32 -15.22 -15.26
CA CYS A 568 23.19 -14.15 -16.24
C CYS A 568 22.75 -14.72 -17.58
N TYR A 569 21.66 -14.18 -18.12
CA TYR A 569 21.16 -14.51 -19.44
C TYR A 569 21.25 -13.26 -20.32
N ALA A 570 22.06 -13.37 -21.39
CA ALA A 570 22.38 -12.27 -22.29
C ALA A 570 21.78 -12.49 -23.69
N GLY A 571 21.69 -11.43 -24.49
CA GLY A 571 21.17 -11.48 -25.86
C GLY A 571 19.68 -11.78 -25.96
N LEU A 572 18.90 -11.54 -24.91
CA LEU A 572 17.49 -11.90 -24.85
C LEU A 572 16.59 -10.87 -25.57
N LEU A 573 15.73 -11.36 -26.43
CA LEU A 573 14.58 -10.57 -26.92
C LEU A 573 13.50 -10.44 -25.83
N PRO A 574 12.61 -9.44 -25.89
CA PRO A 574 11.55 -9.25 -24.86
C PRO A 574 10.68 -10.48 -24.63
N GLN A 575 10.34 -11.23 -25.69
CA GLN A 575 9.54 -12.47 -25.60
C GLN A 575 10.31 -13.58 -24.90
N GLN A 576 11.61 -13.72 -25.16
CA GLN A 576 12.46 -14.72 -24.51
C GLN A 576 12.62 -14.43 -22.99
N LYS A 577 12.64 -13.16 -22.57
CA LYS A 577 12.58 -12.81 -21.14
C LYS A 577 11.30 -13.36 -20.49
N VAL A 578 10.15 -13.24 -21.17
CA VAL A 578 8.85 -13.75 -20.68
C VAL A 578 8.86 -15.27 -20.58
N GLU A 579 9.37 -15.97 -21.58
CA GLU A 579 9.48 -17.44 -21.58
C GLU A 579 10.36 -17.92 -20.42
N LEU A 580 11.51 -17.31 -20.23
CA LEU A 580 12.43 -17.63 -19.13
C LEU A 580 11.78 -17.41 -17.75
N LEU A 581 10.97 -16.34 -17.58
CA LEU A 581 10.24 -16.10 -16.34
C LEU A 581 9.17 -17.17 -16.07
N ARG A 582 8.56 -17.74 -17.11
CA ARG A 582 7.65 -18.89 -17.00
C ARG A 582 8.39 -20.15 -16.57
N ASP A 583 9.55 -20.40 -17.16
CA ASP A 583 10.39 -21.57 -16.85
C ASP A 583 10.89 -21.54 -15.39
N PHE A 584 11.11 -20.38 -14.81
CA PHE A 584 11.43 -20.22 -13.39
C PHE A 584 10.25 -20.53 -12.44
N GLY A 585 9.05 -20.74 -12.96
CA GLY A 585 7.89 -21.28 -12.23
C GLY A 585 7.36 -20.40 -11.12
N GLY A 586 6.56 -19.38 -11.40
CA GLY A 586 5.66 -18.70 -10.45
C GLY A 586 6.23 -18.17 -9.12
N SER A 587 7.56 -18.08 -8.96
CA SER A 587 8.23 -17.63 -7.73
C SER A 587 9.24 -16.49 -7.97
N VAL A 588 9.07 -15.78 -9.08
CA VAL A 588 10.00 -14.74 -9.54
C VAL A 588 9.49 -13.35 -9.23
N VAL A 589 10.36 -12.51 -8.68
CA VAL A 589 10.19 -11.06 -8.63
C VAL A 589 11.02 -10.47 -9.77
N PHE A 590 10.38 -9.80 -10.72
CA PHE A 590 11.09 -9.14 -11.82
C PHE A 590 11.20 -7.65 -11.59
N VAL A 591 12.39 -7.11 -11.74
CA VAL A 591 12.73 -5.70 -11.52
C VAL A 591 13.25 -5.09 -12.81
N GLY A 592 12.60 -4.04 -13.31
CA GLY A 592 12.96 -3.40 -14.57
C GLY A 592 12.55 -1.92 -14.62
N ASP A 593 12.93 -1.23 -15.70
CA ASP A 593 12.64 0.19 -15.91
C ASP A 593 12.06 0.52 -17.30
N GLY A 594 12.27 -0.32 -18.30
CA GLY A 594 11.97 -0.07 -19.69
C GLY A 594 10.57 -0.45 -20.17
N ILE A 595 10.16 0.13 -21.31
CA ILE A 595 8.91 -0.23 -22.01
C ILE A 595 8.95 -1.73 -22.39
N ASN A 596 10.12 -2.24 -22.77
CA ASN A 596 10.33 -3.62 -23.18
C ASN A 596 10.11 -4.62 -22.04
N ASP A 597 10.16 -4.17 -20.79
CA ASP A 597 10.02 -5.00 -19.60
C ASP A 597 8.56 -5.12 -19.09
N ALA A 598 7.63 -4.35 -19.65
CA ALA A 598 6.24 -4.35 -19.22
C ALA A 598 5.57 -5.74 -19.30
N LEU A 599 5.90 -6.53 -20.34
CA LEU A 599 5.39 -7.89 -20.49
C LEU A 599 6.01 -8.82 -19.43
N ALA A 600 7.31 -8.70 -19.19
CA ALA A 600 8.04 -9.46 -18.18
C ALA A 600 7.52 -9.15 -16.75
N MET A 601 7.23 -7.87 -16.46
CA MET A 601 6.63 -7.46 -15.18
C MET A 601 5.25 -8.06 -14.94
N LYS A 602 4.40 -8.16 -15.98
CA LYS A 602 3.07 -8.79 -15.88
C LYS A 602 3.13 -10.30 -15.73
N GLU A 603 4.12 -10.95 -16.31
CA GLU A 603 4.29 -12.41 -16.26
C GLU A 603 4.89 -12.85 -14.93
N ALA A 604 5.76 -12.07 -14.34
CA ALA A 604 6.35 -12.34 -13.04
C ALA A 604 5.29 -12.46 -11.94
N MET A 605 5.59 -13.21 -10.87
CA MET A 605 4.76 -13.26 -9.66
C MET A 605 4.58 -11.88 -9.04
N ILE A 606 5.62 -11.05 -9.08
CA ILE A 606 5.63 -9.65 -8.63
C ILE A 606 6.47 -8.84 -9.63
N GLY A 607 5.86 -7.86 -10.28
CA GLY A 607 6.54 -6.90 -11.13
C GLY A 607 6.91 -5.63 -10.36
N VAL A 608 8.18 -5.22 -10.42
CA VAL A 608 8.71 -4.03 -9.75
C VAL A 608 9.27 -3.05 -10.77
N ALA A 609 8.72 -1.84 -10.81
CA ALA A 609 9.24 -0.73 -11.61
C ALA A 609 10.10 0.21 -10.75
N ILE A 610 11.22 0.69 -11.30
CA ILE A 610 12.09 1.68 -10.65
C ILE A 610 11.72 3.10 -11.13
N SER A 611 12.07 4.11 -10.34
CA SER A 611 11.72 5.53 -10.49
C SER A 611 11.76 6.09 -11.92
N ASN A 612 12.81 5.78 -12.67
CA ASN A 612 13.01 6.26 -14.05
C ASN A 612 12.28 5.42 -15.10
N SER A 613 11.48 4.42 -14.67
CA SER A 613 10.75 3.55 -15.56
C SER A 613 9.73 4.30 -16.42
N SER A 614 9.47 3.80 -17.62
CA SER A 614 8.43 4.31 -18.50
C SER A 614 7.04 4.20 -17.86
N ASP A 615 6.10 5.04 -18.30
CA ASP A 615 4.71 4.97 -17.79
C ASP A 615 4.07 3.62 -18.08
N ILE A 616 4.38 2.99 -19.21
CA ILE A 616 3.90 1.64 -19.56
C ILE A 616 4.42 0.59 -18.56
N SER A 617 5.70 0.67 -18.17
CA SER A 617 6.28 -0.22 -17.17
C SER A 617 5.69 0.04 -15.78
N LYS A 618 5.46 1.32 -15.42
CA LYS A 618 4.76 1.66 -14.17
C LYS A 618 3.36 1.06 -14.15
N ASP A 619 2.61 1.15 -15.25
CA ASP A 619 1.25 0.58 -15.32
C ASP A 619 1.24 -0.95 -15.25
N ALA A 620 2.25 -1.60 -15.81
CA ALA A 620 2.40 -3.05 -15.80
C ALA A 620 2.86 -3.61 -14.44
N SER A 621 3.50 -2.79 -13.60
CA SER A 621 4.09 -3.21 -12.34
C SER A 621 3.07 -3.29 -11.21
N ASP A 622 3.33 -4.17 -10.24
CA ASP A 622 2.62 -4.27 -8.96
C ASP A 622 3.20 -3.32 -7.90
N ILE A 623 4.48 -2.98 -8.03
CA ILE A 623 5.23 -2.12 -7.12
C ILE A 623 5.99 -1.08 -7.93
N ILE A 624 6.02 0.15 -7.41
CA ILE A 624 6.88 1.21 -7.94
C ILE A 624 7.83 1.65 -6.83
N ILE A 625 9.13 1.63 -7.10
CA ILE A 625 10.15 2.25 -6.25
C ILE A 625 10.33 3.67 -6.78
N ILE A 626 9.86 4.66 -6.00
CA ILE A 626 9.86 6.07 -6.38
C ILE A 626 11.23 6.70 -6.18
N LYS A 627 11.96 6.26 -5.16
CA LYS A 627 13.35 6.68 -4.91
C LYS A 627 14.27 6.11 -5.98
N ASP A 628 15.25 6.91 -6.42
CA ASP A 628 16.34 6.39 -7.25
C ASP A 628 17.40 5.66 -6.39
N ASP A 629 16.93 4.88 -5.45
CA ASP A 629 17.73 4.03 -4.57
C ASP A 629 17.26 2.58 -4.67
N ILE A 630 18.05 1.79 -5.37
CA ILE A 630 17.77 0.37 -5.57
C ILE A 630 17.75 -0.43 -4.23
N LYS A 631 18.35 0.09 -3.16
CA LYS A 631 18.34 -0.53 -1.82
C LYS A 631 16.94 -0.64 -1.24
N ALA A 632 15.99 0.20 -1.68
CA ALA A 632 14.59 0.15 -1.28
C ALA A 632 13.95 -1.23 -1.58
N LEU A 633 14.45 -1.97 -2.58
CA LEU A 633 13.99 -3.33 -2.85
C LEU A 633 14.25 -4.29 -1.66
N SER A 634 15.40 -4.16 -0.99
CA SER A 634 15.70 -4.93 0.23
C SER A 634 14.76 -4.60 1.39
N GLU A 635 14.34 -3.32 1.50
CA GLU A 635 13.37 -2.87 2.49
C GLU A 635 11.98 -3.43 2.20
N LEU A 636 11.57 -3.51 0.93
CA LEU A 636 10.32 -4.13 0.49
C LEU A 636 10.20 -5.58 1.01
N PHE A 637 11.23 -6.41 0.79
CA PHE A 637 11.24 -7.79 1.29
C PHE A 637 11.15 -7.87 2.81
N SER A 638 11.88 -6.99 3.50
CA SER A 638 11.86 -6.93 4.98
C SER A 638 10.48 -6.49 5.49
N LEU A 639 9.87 -5.50 4.85
CA LEU A 639 8.54 -5.00 5.19
C LEU A 639 7.46 -6.07 4.98
N GLY A 640 7.47 -6.74 3.82
CA GLY A 640 6.52 -7.81 3.50
C GLY A 640 6.61 -8.98 4.50
N GLN A 641 7.84 -9.43 4.83
CA GLN A 641 8.05 -10.49 5.82
C GLN A 641 7.58 -10.09 7.21
N LYS A 642 7.89 -8.86 7.67
CA LYS A 642 7.43 -8.32 8.96
C LYS A 642 5.91 -8.20 9.00
N ALA A 643 5.29 -7.67 7.95
CA ALA A 643 3.85 -7.53 7.86
C ALA A 643 3.14 -8.89 7.94
N LEU A 644 3.59 -9.87 7.18
CA LEU A 644 3.04 -11.22 7.21
C LEU A 644 3.23 -11.91 8.58
N LYS A 645 4.38 -11.71 9.23
CA LYS A 645 4.64 -12.21 10.59
C LYS A 645 3.64 -11.61 11.59
N ILE A 646 3.40 -10.29 11.53
CA ILE A 646 2.45 -9.61 12.40
C ILE A 646 1.01 -10.06 12.14
N ILE A 647 0.61 -10.21 10.86
CA ILE A 647 -0.71 -10.78 10.51
C ILE A 647 -0.89 -12.17 11.14
N LYS A 648 0.10 -13.05 11.01
CA LYS A 648 0.06 -14.40 11.62
C LYS A 648 0.00 -14.35 13.13
N GLN A 649 0.77 -13.47 13.78
CA GLN A 649 0.71 -13.26 15.23
C GLN A 649 -0.68 -12.79 15.67
N ASN A 650 -1.26 -11.81 14.96
CA ASN A 650 -2.59 -11.29 15.25
C ASN A 650 -3.66 -12.40 15.16
N LEU A 651 -3.61 -13.21 14.11
CA LEU A 651 -4.52 -14.34 13.93
C LEU A 651 -4.32 -15.40 15.02
N PHE A 652 -3.07 -15.74 15.35
CA PHE A 652 -2.76 -16.67 16.41
C PHE A 652 -3.35 -16.21 17.75
N TRP A 653 -3.10 -14.96 18.15
CA TRP A 653 -3.64 -14.44 19.41
C TRP A 653 -5.17 -14.38 19.42
N ALA A 654 -5.80 -13.99 18.28
CA ALA A 654 -7.24 -13.96 18.14
C ALA A 654 -7.91 -15.35 18.32
N PHE A 655 -7.22 -16.43 17.90
CA PHE A 655 -7.73 -17.80 18.07
C PHE A 655 -7.34 -18.43 19.40
N CYS A 656 -6.09 -18.29 19.81
CA CYS A 656 -5.55 -18.88 21.04
C CYS A 656 -6.34 -18.40 22.27
N TYR A 657 -6.64 -17.10 22.31
CA TYR A 657 -7.46 -16.51 23.35
C TYR A 657 -8.83 -17.18 23.46
N ASN A 658 -9.57 -17.33 22.34
CA ASN A 658 -10.87 -17.97 22.34
C ASN A 658 -10.77 -19.46 22.74
N ALA A 659 -9.76 -20.18 22.22
CA ALA A 659 -9.55 -21.60 22.53
C ALA A 659 -9.29 -21.85 24.01
N LEU A 660 -8.64 -20.93 24.72
CA LEU A 660 -8.37 -21.04 26.15
C LEU A 660 -9.56 -20.58 26.99
N CYS A 661 -10.21 -19.50 26.60
CA CYS A 661 -11.25 -18.87 27.42
C CYS A 661 -12.65 -19.53 27.28
N ILE A 662 -12.96 -20.18 26.16
CA ILE A 662 -14.25 -20.90 26.00
C ILE A 662 -14.39 -22.04 27.02
N PRO A 663 -13.44 -22.98 27.21
CA PRO A 663 -13.52 -24.00 28.23
C PRO A 663 -13.61 -23.44 29.65
N LEU A 664 -12.87 -22.34 29.95
CA LEU A 664 -12.96 -21.64 31.24
C LEU A 664 -14.35 -21.07 31.46
N SER A 665 -14.94 -20.43 30.46
CA SER A 665 -16.30 -19.86 30.52
C SER A 665 -17.38 -20.95 30.59
N ALA A 666 -17.16 -22.10 29.94
CA ALA A 666 -18.05 -23.23 30.01
C ALA A 666 -17.99 -23.97 31.39
N GLY A 667 -17.12 -23.52 32.31
CA GLY A 667 -17.02 -24.09 33.64
C GLY A 667 -16.33 -25.45 33.68
N VAL A 668 -15.49 -25.81 32.67
CA VAL A 668 -14.75 -27.10 32.67
C VAL A 668 -13.85 -27.24 33.90
N PHE A 669 -13.36 -26.12 34.42
CA PHE A 669 -12.54 -26.07 35.66
C PHE A 669 -13.37 -25.72 36.89
N GLY A 670 -14.69 -25.83 36.82
CA GLY A 670 -15.60 -25.55 37.92
C GLY A 670 -15.36 -26.44 39.16
N GLY A 671 -14.89 -27.68 38.97
CA GLY A 671 -14.48 -28.54 40.04
C GLY A 671 -13.28 -28.01 40.85
N ALA A 672 -12.45 -27.18 40.28
CA ALA A 672 -11.36 -26.45 40.94
C ALA A 672 -11.79 -25.06 41.45
N GLY A 673 -13.08 -24.71 41.39
CA GLY A 673 -13.62 -23.39 41.81
C GLY A 673 -13.36 -22.25 40.87
N VAL A 674 -12.88 -22.50 39.63
CA VAL A 674 -12.57 -21.45 38.64
C VAL A 674 -13.72 -21.27 37.69
N PHE A 675 -14.37 -20.10 37.77
CA PHE A 675 -15.45 -19.67 36.87
C PHE A 675 -15.15 -18.30 36.29
N LEU A 676 -15.46 -18.11 35.02
CA LEU A 676 -15.41 -16.80 34.36
C LEU A 676 -16.78 -16.15 34.36
N THR A 677 -16.89 -14.98 35.00
CA THR A 677 -18.13 -14.20 34.92
C THR A 677 -18.27 -13.54 33.56
N PRO A 678 -19.52 -13.25 33.11
CA PRO A 678 -19.76 -12.57 31.82
C PRO A 678 -19.04 -11.21 31.69
N ALA A 679 -18.86 -10.50 32.82
CA ALA A 679 -18.15 -9.24 32.88
C ALA A 679 -16.65 -9.39 32.57
N ILE A 680 -15.99 -10.36 33.22
CA ILE A 680 -14.57 -10.69 32.96
C ILE A 680 -14.41 -11.17 31.51
N ALA A 681 -15.33 -11.98 31.01
CA ALA A 681 -15.38 -12.43 29.64
C ALA A 681 -15.43 -11.25 28.65
N ALA A 682 -16.30 -10.26 28.88
CA ALA A 682 -16.42 -9.07 28.05
C ALA A 682 -15.16 -8.17 28.08
N PHE A 683 -14.56 -8.00 29.27
CA PHE A 683 -13.30 -7.27 29.41
C PHE A 683 -12.16 -7.93 28.64
N ALA A 684 -11.99 -9.23 28.81
CA ALA A 684 -10.94 -10.01 28.15
C ALA A 684 -11.12 -9.99 26.62
N MET A 685 -12.35 -10.10 26.11
CA MET A 685 -12.70 -9.96 24.69
C MET A 685 -12.26 -8.59 24.13
N SER A 686 -12.58 -7.51 24.84
CA SER A 686 -12.23 -6.14 24.41
C SER A 686 -10.70 -5.95 24.39
N SER A 687 -9.98 -6.49 25.36
CA SER A 687 -8.52 -6.44 25.46
C SER A 687 -7.85 -7.15 24.30
N SER A 688 -8.39 -8.27 23.81
CA SER A 688 -7.87 -8.99 22.64
C SER A 688 -7.83 -8.09 21.39
N SER A 689 -8.89 -7.32 21.14
CA SER A 689 -8.93 -6.39 19.99
C SER A 689 -7.87 -5.28 20.11
N VAL A 690 -7.64 -4.76 21.31
CA VAL A 690 -6.59 -3.74 21.57
C VAL A 690 -5.20 -4.29 21.30
N ILE A 691 -4.92 -5.52 21.76
CA ILE A 691 -3.61 -6.19 21.54
C ILE A 691 -3.32 -6.32 20.04
N VAL A 692 -4.29 -6.75 19.23
CA VAL A 692 -4.15 -6.89 17.77
C VAL A 692 -3.84 -5.54 17.10
N VAL A 693 -4.53 -4.47 17.51
CA VAL A 693 -4.25 -3.12 17.00
C VAL A 693 -2.84 -2.67 17.37
N LEU A 694 -2.46 -2.79 18.65
CA LEU A 694 -1.14 -2.37 19.12
C LEU A 694 -0.01 -3.16 18.45
N ASN A 695 -0.19 -4.47 18.25
CA ASN A 695 0.77 -5.29 17.52
C ASN A 695 0.92 -4.85 16.06
N SER A 696 -0.20 -4.50 15.38
CA SER A 696 -0.17 -3.99 14.00
C SER A 696 0.56 -2.63 13.89
N LEU A 697 0.40 -1.75 14.88
CA LEU A 697 1.08 -0.45 14.90
C LEU A 697 2.61 -0.55 15.01
N ARG A 698 3.16 -1.70 15.41
CA ARG A 698 4.62 -1.97 15.40
C ARG A 698 5.22 -1.90 13.99
N LEU A 699 4.41 -2.08 12.93
CA LEU A 699 4.87 -1.91 11.54
C LEU A 699 5.24 -0.46 11.20
N LEU A 700 4.73 0.50 11.94
CA LEU A 700 4.98 1.92 11.68
C LEU A 700 6.29 2.42 12.33
N ARG A 701 6.82 1.66 13.28
CA ARG A 701 8.15 1.86 13.88
C ARG A 701 9.21 1.21 12.99
#